data_c34a9900574c57a9374e5dec0999cf63
#
_entry.id   c34a9900574c57a9374e5dec0999cf63
#
_cell.length_a   1.000
_cell.length_b   1.000
_cell.length_c   1.000
_cell.angle_alpha   90.00
_cell.angle_beta   90.00
_cell.angle_gamma   90.00
#
_symmetry.space_group_name_H-M   'P 1'
#
loop_
_entity.id
_entity.type
_entity.pdbx_description
1 polymer ?
#
loop_
_entity_poly.entity_id
_entity_poly.type
_entity_poly.pdbx_seq_one_letter_code
_entity_poly.pdbx_strand_id
1 'polypeptide(L)'
;MKEYRLTDFLPTTKKELDLRKWDKVDVILFSADAYVDHPSFGAAVIGRTLEAAGYRVAIVPQPDWHGDFRDFKKLGKPRLFFGVAPGCMDSMVNKYTANRRLRSEDAYSPDGRHDLRPEYPTIVYTQILKQLYPEVPVVLGGIEASMRRLTHYDYWQDRLRPCILCDSHADMIIYGMGEKPTLELCKRLDEGYNIGDITDIPQTVYLADSNDVPTAMGTTDIVLNSHETCMKDKRAEAENYRHIEEESNKMHASRLLQNVGRKTVVVNPPYPPMTTDELDASFDLPYTRLPHPKYKGKRIPAYEMIKFSVNIHRGCFGGCAFCTISAHQGKFITCRSKESILKEVRQVIEMPDFKGNLSDLGGPSANMYGMGGRNKKACEKCTRPSCINPQICPNLNTDHSKLIDIYRSVDALPGIRRSYIGSGVRYDLLLYRSKDENANRAAAEYTRELIERHVSGRLKVAPEHVADNVLRQMRKPPFQQFRDFKRLFDRINGECGLHQQIIPYFISSHPGCHEEDMAELAVITKDLDFHLEQVQDFTPTPMTISTEAWYTGYDPYTLEPVFSAKTQEEKLRQRQYFFWYKPEMRRDIERSLRALGRGDLIAKLWNNTQQRPTLDMTRHKSQQAKNKNGNNRTTDNRERPKGQKRRPYRNDR
;
A
#
# COMPACT_ATOMS: atom_id res chain seq x y z
N MET A 1 3.26 -16.03 28.97
CA MET A 1 3.57 -14.90 28.07
C MET A 1 5.08 -14.83 27.91
N LYS A 2 5.57 -14.74 26.70
CA LYS A 2 7.00 -14.56 26.43
C LYS A 2 7.37 -13.11 26.76
N GLU A 3 8.23 -12.90 27.75
CA GLU A 3 8.79 -11.58 28.00
C GLU A 3 9.99 -11.36 27.07
N TYR A 4 9.95 -10.26 26.32
CA TYR A 4 11.04 -9.86 25.44
C TYR A 4 11.98 -8.90 26.15
N ARG A 5 13.27 -9.18 26.07
CA ARG A 5 14.34 -8.28 26.55
C ARG A 5 14.65 -7.21 25.50
N LEU A 6 15.28 -6.14 25.90
CA LEU A 6 15.71 -5.08 24.99
C LEU A 6 16.65 -5.62 23.89
N THR A 7 17.46 -6.63 24.23
CA THR A 7 18.36 -7.31 23.28
C THR A 7 17.66 -8.23 22.27
N ASP A 8 16.36 -8.48 22.41
CA ASP A 8 15.59 -9.23 21.41
C ASP A 8 15.16 -8.34 20.23
N PHE A 9 15.30 -7.01 20.34
CA PHE A 9 15.09 -6.04 19.28
C PHE A 9 16.43 -5.63 18.66
N LEU A 10 16.43 -5.19 17.39
CA LEU A 10 17.58 -4.54 16.80
C LEU A 10 17.89 -3.23 17.54
N PRO A 11 19.16 -2.90 17.81
CA PRO A 11 19.52 -1.75 18.60
C PRO A 11 19.20 -0.43 17.90
N THR A 12 18.79 0.57 18.69
CA THR A 12 18.46 1.93 18.24
C THR A 12 19.33 3.00 18.89
N THR A 13 20.11 2.63 19.91
CA THR A 13 20.97 3.53 20.72
C THR A 13 22.33 2.89 20.98
N LYS A 14 23.33 3.73 21.32
CA LYS A 14 24.65 3.25 21.73
C LYS A 14 24.58 2.32 22.94
N LYS A 15 23.76 2.66 23.94
CA LYS A 15 23.56 1.79 25.11
C LYS A 15 23.09 0.36 24.72
N GLU A 16 22.26 0.25 23.70
CA GLU A 16 21.79 -1.06 23.22
C GLU A 16 22.88 -1.80 22.44
N LEU A 17 23.81 -1.11 21.74
CA LEU A 17 24.99 -1.70 21.17
C LEU A 17 25.93 -2.23 22.29
N ASP A 18 26.13 -1.45 23.34
CA ASP A 18 26.96 -1.85 24.48
C ASP A 18 26.41 -3.12 25.17
N LEU A 19 25.07 -3.25 25.31
CA LEU A 19 24.42 -4.45 25.83
C LEU A 19 24.68 -5.68 24.97
N ARG A 20 24.86 -5.51 23.65
CA ARG A 20 25.23 -6.58 22.70
C ARG A 20 26.74 -6.78 22.58
N LYS A 21 27.54 -5.97 23.28
CA LYS A 21 29.02 -5.95 23.19
C LYS A 21 29.49 -5.65 21.75
N TRP A 22 28.79 -4.78 21.04
CA TRP A 22 29.15 -4.34 19.69
C TRP A 22 29.85 -2.98 19.74
N ASP A 23 31.11 -2.98 19.34
CA ASP A 23 31.93 -1.76 19.19
C ASP A 23 31.64 -1.01 17.89
N LYS A 24 31.26 -1.77 16.85
CA LYS A 24 30.94 -1.26 15.50
C LYS A 24 29.70 -1.94 14.98
N VAL A 25 29.01 -1.23 14.06
CA VAL A 25 27.82 -1.70 13.34
C VAL A 25 28.19 -1.85 11.87
N ASP A 26 27.71 -2.91 11.21
CA ASP A 26 27.99 -3.13 9.79
C ASP A 26 27.03 -2.29 8.92
N VAL A 27 25.75 -2.24 9.28
CA VAL A 27 24.72 -1.48 8.56
C VAL A 27 23.85 -0.70 9.55
N ILE A 28 23.59 0.57 9.26
CA ILE A 28 22.63 1.40 10.01
C ILE A 28 21.47 1.75 9.08
N LEU A 29 20.25 1.35 9.48
CA LEU A 29 19.03 1.61 8.72
C LEU A 29 18.29 2.83 9.29
N PHE A 30 18.11 3.86 8.47
CA PHE A 30 17.29 5.03 8.76
C PHE A 30 15.88 4.81 8.21
N SER A 31 14.88 4.90 9.06
CA SER A 31 13.47 4.73 8.68
C SER A 31 12.65 5.93 9.11
N ALA A 32 11.76 6.39 8.25
CA ALA A 32 10.81 7.44 8.61
C ALA A 32 9.60 6.91 9.40
N ASP A 33 9.44 5.59 9.56
CA ASP A 33 8.45 4.99 10.44
C ASP A 33 9.01 4.78 11.85
N ALA A 34 8.13 4.71 12.84
CA ALA A 34 8.44 4.14 14.15
C ALA A 34 8.92 2.70 13.99
N TYR A 35 9.88 2.28 14.81
CA TYR A 35 10.39 0.91 14.76
C TYR A 35 9.39 -0.07 15.41
N VAL A 36 8.79 -0.89 14.57
CA VAL A 36 8.01 -2.07 14.95
C VAL A 36 8.71 -3.28 14.39
N ASP A 37 9.08 -4.22 15.25
CA ASP A 37 9.80 -5.44 14.86
C ASP A 37 8.82 -6.51 14.34
N HIS A 38 8.31 -6.29 13.13
CA HIS A 38 7.23 -7.06 12.54
C HIS A 38 7.49 -7.31 11.05
N PRO A 39 7.13 -8.48 10.49
CA PRO A 39 7.40 -8.84 9.07
C PRO A 39 6.66 -7.96 8.05
N SER A 40 5.78 -7.06 8.48
CA SER A 40 5.14 -6.06 7.62
C SER A 40 5.86 -4.71 7.60
N PHE A 41 6.96 -4.54 8.35
CA PHE A 41 7.74 -3.31 8.39
C PHE A 41 9.10 -3.50 7.72
N GLY A 42 9.34 -2.79 6.62
CA GLY A 42 10.51 -3.00 5.77
C GLY A 42 11.86 -2.88 6.50
N ALA A 43 12.01 -1.90 7.40
CA ALA A 43 13.25 -1.77 8.19
C ALA A 43 13.51 -2.98 9.09
N ALA A 44 12.46 -3.56 9.70
CA ALA A 44 12.57 -4.79 10.47
C ALA A 44 12.92 -5.98 9.58
N VAL A 45 12.28 -6.11 8.42
CA VAL A 45 12.55 -7.21 7.46
C VAL A 45 14.00 -7.18 7.02
N ILE A 46 14.49 -6.06 6.51
CA ILE A 46 15.89 -5.93 6.06
C ILE A 46 16.86 -6.11 7.22
N GLY A 47 16.58 -5.48 8.37
CA GLY A 47 17.45 -5.60 9.53
C GLY A 47 17.56 -7.03 10.05
N ARG A 48 16.44 -7.76 10.15
CA ARG A 48 16.43 -9.17 10.57
C ARG A 48 17.07 -10.10 9.55
N THR A 49 16.87 -9.84 8.26
CA THR A 49 17.52 -10.59 7.17
C THR A 49 19.05 -10.47 7.27
N LEU A 50 19.56 -9.28 7.47
CA LEU A 50 21.00 -9.04 7.63
C LEU A 50 21.54 -9.61 8.94
N GLU A 51 20.81 -9.44 10.06
CA GLU A 51 21.19 -10.04 11.36
C GLU A 51 21.29 -11.57 11.26
N ALA A 52 20.37 -12.23 10.58
CA ALA A 52 20.39 -13.68 10.35
C ALA A 52 21.58 -14.11 9.49
N ALA A 53 22.09 -13.25 8.62
CA ALA A 53 23.31 -13.47 7.83
C ALA A 53 24.60 -13.14 8.60
N GLY A 54 24.51 -12.75 9.87
CA GLY A 54 25.66 -12.50 10.74
C GLY A 54 26.13 -11.04 10.78
N TYR A 55 25.46 -10.12 10.10
CA TYR A 55 25.81 -8.69 10.14
C TYR A 55 25.26 -8.01 11.40
N ARG A 56 26.02 -7.07 11.94
CA ARG A 56 25.58 -6.21 13.05
C ARG A 56 24.79 -5.04 12.52
N VAL A 57 23.49 -5.03 12.77
CA VAL A 57 22.55 -4.05 12.22
C VAL A 57 21.91 -3.22 13.33
N ALA A 58 21.81 -1.92 13.10
CA ALA A 58 21.08 -0.99 13.97
C ALA A 58 20.02 -0.23 13.16
N ILE A 59 18.95 0.20 13.83
CA ILE A 59 17.88 1.00 13.24
C ILE A 59 17.83 2.37 13.91
N VAL A 60 17.79 3.44 13.11
CA VAL A 60 17.47 4.80 13.57
C VAL A 60 16.08 5.18 13.04
N PRO A 61 15.03 4.94 13.86
CA PRO A 61 13.67 5.25 13.47
C PRO A 61 13.34 6.71 13.74
N GLN A 62 12.77 7.38 12.75
CA GLN A 62 12.30 8.78 12.85
C GLN A 62 13.35 9.70 13.47
N PRO A 63 14.55 9.83 12.84
CA PRO A 63 15.59 10.73 13.36
C PRO A 63 15.13 12.18 13.28
N ASP A 64 15.50 12.97 14.29
CA ASP A 64 15.30 14.42 14.26
C ASP A 64 16.24 15.04 13.22
N TRP A 65 15.65 15.60 12.16
CA TRP A 65 16.38 16.22 11.05
C TRP A 65 16.62 17.72 11.26
N HIS A 66 16.27 18.25 12.43
CA HIS A 66 16.50 19.64 12.80
C HIS A 66 17.76 19.78 13.68
N GLY A 67 18.29 20.98 13.71
CA GLY A 67 19.35 21.35 14.65
C GLY A 67 20.71 20.68 14.37
N ASP A 68 21.28 20.04 15.39
CA ASP A 68 22.64 19.50 15.38
C ASP A 68 22.80 18.09 14.79
N PHE A 69 21.71 17.50 14.27
CA PHE A 69 21.67 16.13 13.71
C PHE A 69 22.18 15.04 14.66
N ARG A 70 21.92 15.17 15.97
CA ARG A 70 22.40 14.22 16.98
C ARG A 70 21.96 12.79 16.74
N ASP A 71 20.73 12.59 16.22
CA ASP A 71 20.20 11.26 15.91
C ASP A 71 20.95 10.59 14.75
N PHE A 72 21.47 11.36 13.80
CA PHE A 72 22.30 10.85 12.70
C PHE A 72 23.72 10.51 13.15
N LYS A 73 24.19 11.08 14.25
CA LYS A 73 25.56 10.90 14.78
C LYS A 73 25.62 9.86 15.91
N LYS A 74 24.52 9.57 16.61
CA LYS A 74 24.50 8.82 17.87
C LYS A 74 25.08 7.39 17.80
N LEU A 75 25.05 6.74 16.62
CA LEU A 75 25.59 5.40 16.40
C LEU A 75 26.94 5.40 15.66
N GLY A 76 27.45 6.58 15.28
CA GLY A 76 28.66 6.71 14.47
C GLY A 76 28.45 6.27 13.01
N LYS A 77 29.54 5.92 12.33
CA LYS A 77 29.49 5.41 10.97
C LYS A 77 29.47 3.89 10.92
N PRO A 78 28.68 3.27 10.02
CA PRO A 78 28.69 1.84 9.81
C PRO A 78 29.97 1.41 9.07
N ARG A 79 30.27 0.13 9.11
CA ARG A 79 31.39 -0.43 8.36
C ARG A 79 31.11 -0.55 6.86
N LEU A 80 29.86 -0.83 6.46
CA LEU A 80 29.47 -1.07 5.07
C LEU A 80 28.70 0.11 4.47
N PHE A 81 27.48 0.39 4.94
CA PHE A 81 26.65 1.44 4.38
C PHE A 81 25.55 1.92 5.33
N PHE A 82 24.99 3.09 5.02
CA PHE A 82 23.72 3.57 5.55
C PHE A 82 22.58 3.14 4.63
N GLY A 83 21.56 2.45 5.13
CA GLY A 83 20.32 2.21 4.42
C GLY A 83 19.27 3.26 4.79
N VAL A 84 18.58 3.83 3.80
CA VAL A 84 17.54 4.85 4.01
C VAL A 84 16.24 4.44 3.35
N ALA A 85 15.13 4.49 4.11
CA ALA A 85 13.80 4.16 3.63
C ALA A 85 12.71 5.11 4.18
N PRO A 86 11.63 5.37 3.41
CA PRO A 86 10.52 6.22 3.85
C PRO A 86 9.63 5.55 4.89
N GLY A 87 9.76 4.24 5.07
CA GLY A 87 8.85 3.39 5.82
C GLY A 87 7.94 2.55 4.91
N CYS A 88 6.78 2.14 5.43
CA CYS A 88 5.85 1.24 4.74
C CYS A 88 5.04 1.91 3.62
N MET A 89 4.92 3.23 3.65
CA MET A 89 4.20 4.01 2.63
C MET A 89 5.10 5.09 2.02
N ASP A 90 4.73 5.52 0.82
CA ASP A 90 5.25 6.76 0.25
C ASP A 90 4.97 7.93 1.21
N SER A 91 5.99 8.73 1.51
CA SER A 91 5.92 9.78 2.53
C SER A 91 4.85 10.83 2.22
N MET A 92 4.73 11.22 0.95
CA MET A 92 3.79 12.25 0.53
C MET A 92 2.35 11.72 0.52
N VAL A 93 2.14 10.46 0.08
CA VAL A 93 0.84 9.77 0.16
C VAL A 93 0.40 9.57 1.61
N ASN A 94 1.34 9.28 2.51
CA ASN A 94 1.05 9.15 3.93
C ASN A 94 0.68 10.49 4.58
N LYS A 95 1.35 11.57 4.19
CA LYS A 95 1.19 12.91 4.80
C LYS A 95 -0.03 13.66 4.29
N TYR A 96 -0.34 13.55 2.99
CA TYR A 96 -1.35 14.37 2.33
C TYR A 96 -2.49 13.56 1.73
N THR A 97 -3.67 14.19 1.66
CA THR A 97 -4.81 13.70 0.88
C THR A 97 -4.62 14.02 -0.62
N ALA A 98 -5.50 13.46 -1.48
CA ALA A 98 -5.54 13.78 -2.91
C ALA A 98 -5.73 15.28 -3.22
N ASN A 99 -6.33 16.04 -2.30
CA ASN A 99 -6.51 17.49 -2.41
C ASN A 99 -5.39 18.28 -1.72
N ARG A 100 -4.22 17.65 -1.52
CA ARG A 100 -3.02 18.25 -0.92
C ARG A 100 -3.25 18.82 0.49
N ARG A 101 -4.25 18.31 1.22
CA ARG A 101 -4.50 18.67 2.62
C ARG A 101 -3.79 17.69 3.54
N LEU A 102 -3.20 18.21 4.62
CA LEU A 102 -2.59 17.38 5.65
C LEU A 102 -3.64 16.40 6.20
N ARG A 103 -3.26 15.12 6.36
CA ARG A 103 -4.12 14.11 7.01
C ARG A 103 -4.20 14.40 8.50
N SER A 104 -5.23 13.87 9.15
CA SER A 104 -5.45 14.06 10.59
C SER A 104 -4.42 13.34 11.47
N GLU A 105 -3.85 12.25 10.98
CA GLU A 105 -2.89 11.42 11.71
C GLU A 105 -1.82 10.87 10.75
N ASP A 106 -0.59 10.70 11.27
CA ASP A 106 0.43 9.85 10.69
C ASP A 106 0.35 8.46 11.34
N ALA A 107 -0.22 7.49 10.62
CA ALA A 107 -0.48 6.16 11.15
C ALA A 107 0.79 5.39 11.58
N TYR A 108 1.96 5.76 11.05
CA TYR A 108 3.24 5.10 11.32
C TYR A 108 4.08 5.80 12.39
N SER A 109 3.52 6.83 13.01
CA SER A 109 4.18 7.60 14.06
C SER A 109 3.54 7.34 15.44
N PRO A 110 4.32 7.45 16.53
CA PRO A 110 3.78 7.34 17.88
C PRO A 110 2.67 8.37 18.13
N ASP A 111 1.54 7.88 18.66
CA ASP A 111 0.34 8.66 18.94
C ASP A 111 -0.27 9.36 17.72
N GLY A 112 0.05 8.85 16.50
CA GLY A 112 -0.43 9.43 15.23
C GLY A 112 0.16 10.82 14.93
N ARG A 113 1.23 11.22 15.61
CA ARG A 113 1.80 12.56 15.48
C ARG A 113 2.38 12.80 14.09
N HIS A 114 2.05 13.95 13.51
CA HIS A 114 2.76 14.51 12.36
C HIS A 114 4.18 14.95 12.78
N ASP A 115 4.95 15.63 12.10
CA ASP A 115 6.22 16.26 12.44
C ASP A 115 7.37 15.33 12.90
N LEU A 116 7.18 14.00 12.89
CA LEU A 116 8.23 13.06 13.22
C LEU A 116 8.97 12.55 11.97
N ARG A 117 8.58 13.01 10.80
CA ARG A 117 9.28 12.79 9.52
C ARG A 117 9.18 14.03 8.63
N PRO A 118 10.23 14.36 7.84
CA PRO A 118 10.16 15.41 6.84
C PRO A 118 9.28 15.00 5.65
N GLU A 119 9.05 15.93 4.75
CA GLU A 119 8.65 15.61 3.38
C GLU A 119 9.84 14.98 2.67
N TYR A 120 9.60 13.96 1.84
CA TYR A 120 10.64 13.21 1.13
C TYR A 120 11.79 12.76 2.05
N PRO A 121 11.51 12.02 3.14
CA PRO A 121 12.52 11.64 4.12
C PRO A 121 13.69 10.89 3.50
N THR A 122 13.46 10.14 2.42
CA THR A 122 14.52 9.44 1.70
C THR A 122 15.56 10.42 1.16
N ILE A 123 15.15 11.60 0.64
CA ILE A 123 16.05 12.64 0.17
C ILE A 123 16.71 13.36 1.34
N VAL A 124 15.90 13.84 2.30
CA VAL A 124 16.38 14.65 3.42
C VAL A 124 17.39 13.89 4.28
N TYR A 125 17.08 12.65 4.64
CA TYR A 125 17.99 11.85 5.46
C TYR A 125 19.29 11.53 4.74
N THR A 126 19.22 11.24 3.44
CA THR A 126 20.41 10.97 2.63
C THR A 126 21.32 12.18 2.54
N GLN A 127 20.75 13.36 2.26
CA GLN A 127 21.55 14.61 2.19
C GLN A 127 22.26 14.91 3.51
N ILE A 128 21.59 14.72 4.66
CA ILE A 128 22.21 14.86 5.98
C ILE A 128 23.34 13.84 6.17
N LEU A 129 23.13 12.58 5.80
CA LEU A 129 24.14 11.53 5.92
C LEU A 129 25.35 11.81 5.03
N LYS A 130 25.14 12.23 3.79
CA LYS A 130 26.24 12.62 2.87
C LYS A 130 26.99 13.85 3.32
N GLN A 131 26.31 14.79 4.00
CA GLN A 131 26.98 15.94 4.63
C GLN A 131 27.87 15.52 5.82
N LEU A 132 27.39 14.58 6.65
CA LEU A 132 28.10 14.15 7.87
C LEU A 132 29.19 13.10 7.59
N TYR A 133 28.96 12.23 6.61
CA TYR A 133 29.80 11.06 6.30
C TYR A 133 29.91 10.88 4.78
N PRO A 134 30.58 11.80 4.07
CA PRO A 134 30.64 11.80 2.59
C PRO A 134 31.28 10.53 2.01
N GLU A 135 32.15 9.88 2.78
CA GLU A 135 32.88 8.68 2.38
C GLU A 135 32.07 7.38 2.56
N VAL A 136 30.96 7.41 3.33
CA VAL A 136 30.18 6.21 3.60
C VAL A 136 29.08 6.05 2.55
N PRO A 137 28.94 4.86 1.94
CA PRO A 137 27.86 4.59 1.00
C PRO A 137 26.48 4.80 1.63
N VAL A 138 25.55 5.37 0.86
CA VAL A 138 24.13 5.48 1.21
C VAL A 138 23.29 4.76 0.18
N VAL A 139 22.54 3.76 0.64
CA VAL A 139 21.68 2.90 -0.18
C VAL A 139 20.21 3.20 0.12
N LEU A 140 19.44 3.53 -0.90
CA LEU A 140 18.01 3.80 -0.78
C LEU A 140 17.21 2.52 -0.93
N GLY A 141 16.17 2.38 -0.14
CA GLY A 141 15.23 1.26 -0.23
C GLY A 141 13.79 1.68 0.03
N GLY A 142 12.89 0.70 -0.04
CA GLY A 142 11.48 0.89 0.22
C GLY A 142 10.70 1.53 -0.94
N ILE A 143 9.42 1.83 -0.67
CA ILE A 143 8.47 2.19 -1.73
C ILE A 143 8.80 3.53 -2.40
N GLU A 144 9.24 4.53 -1.65
CA GLU A 144 9.54 5.87 -2.20
C GLU A 144 10.69 5.82 -3.21
N ALA A 145 11.76 5.12 -2.90
CA ALA A 145 12.89 4.92 -3.80
C ALA A 145 12.49 4.06 -5.01
N SER A 146 11.73 2.99 -4.81
CA SER A 146 11.23 2.13 -5.88
C SER A 146 10.38 2.90 -6.89
N MET A 147 9.49 3.79 -6.41
CA MET A 147 8.57 4.54 -7.26
C MET A 147 9.25 5.76 -7.94
N ARG A 148 10.45 6.15 -7.51
CA ARG A 148 11.20 7.32 -8.04
C ARG A 148 12.54 6.94 -8.65
N ARG A 149 12.69 5.68 -9.10
CA ARG A 149 13.95 5.16 -9.65
C ARG A 149 14.31 5.62 -11.07
N LEU A 150 13.36 6.28 -11.74
CA LEU A 150 13.50 6.91 -13.06
C LEU A 150 12.85 8.29 -13.04
N THR A 151 12.82 8.99 -14.18
CA THR A 151 12.01 10.20 -14.33
C THR A 151 10.57 9.87 -13.94
N HIS A 152 9.95 10.75 -13.16
CA HIS A 152 8.60 10.55 -12.65
C HIS A 152 7.89 11.87 -12.40
N TYR A 153 6.56 11.86 -12.51
CA TYR A 153 5.75 13.01 -12.14
C TYR A 153 5.55 13.07 -10.62
N ASP A 154 5.96 14.19 -10.01
CA ASP A 154 5.66 14.50 -8.62
C ASP A 154 4.40 15.35 -8.50
N TYR A 155 3.34 14.76 -7.97
CA TYR A 155 2.03 15.39 -7.86
C TYR A 155 2.03 16.61 -6.92
N TRP A 156 2.80 16.58 -5.84
CA TRP A 156 2.80 17.64 -4.83
C TRP A 156 3.57 18.87 -5.29
N GLN A 157 4.65 18.67 -6.07
CA GLN A 157 5.44 19.72 -6.68
C GLN A 157 4.96 20.13 -8.08
N ASP A 158 4.00 19.35 -8.64
CA ASP A 158 3.40 19.54 -9.96
C ASP A 158 4.43 19.64 -11.10
N ARG A 159 5.42 18.74 -11.09
CA ARG A 159 6.48 18.70 -12.11
C ARG A 159 7.09 17.32 -12.26
N LEU A 160 7.73 17.09 -13.41
CA LEU A 160 8.65 15.96 -13.56
C LEU A 160 9.91 16.17 -12.71
N ARG A 161 10.30 15.08 -12.06
CA ARG A 161 11.56 14.97 -11.31
C ARG A 161 12.44 13.91 -11.95
N PRO A 162 13.77 14.07 -11.91
CA PRO A 162 14.68 13.01 -12.31
C PRO A 162 14.64 11.84 -11.34
N CYS A 163 15.41 10.79 -11.61
CA CYS A 163 15.65 9.72 -10.66
C CYS A 163 16.03 10.27 -9.28
N ILE A 164 15.49 9.67 -8.21
CA ILE A 164 15.75 10.12 -6.82
C ILE A 164 17.24 10.09 -6.44
N LEU A 165 18.09 9.31 -7.13
CA LEU A 165 19.55 9.36 -6.94
C LEU A 165 20.13 10.72 -7.29
N CYS A 166 19.60 11.38 -8.33
CA CYS A 166 20.03 12.72 -8.73
C CYS A 166 19.70 13.77 -7.68
N ASP A 167 18.55 13.61 -7.00
CA ASP A 167 18.08 14.57 -5.98
C ASP A 167 18.68 14.32 -4.60
N SER A 168 18.92 13.07 -4.24
CA SER A 168 19.38 12.66 -2.92
C SER A 168 20.90 12.58 -2.80
N HIS A 169 21.60 12.36 -3.92
CA HIS A 169 23.03 12.03 -3.98
C HIS A 169 23.40 10.70 -3.30
N ALA A 170 22.45 9.77 -3.21
CA ALA A 170 22.72 8.41 -2.77
C ALA A 170 23.51 7.63 -3.82
N ASP A 171 24.19 6.57 -3.41
CA ASP A 171 25.06 5.79 -4.28
C ASP A 171 24.30 4.71 -5.06
N MET A 172 23.25 4.14 -4.47
CA MET A 172 22.49 3.05 -5.07
C MET A 172 21.04 3.02 -4.56
N ILE A 173 20.09 2.54 -5.40
CA ILE A 173 18.77 2.13 -4.98
C ILE A 173 18.69 0.61 -5.01
N ILE A 174 18.06 0.03 -4.00
CA ILE A 174 17.51 -1.32 -4.01
C ILE A 174 15.99 -1.17 -4.10
N TYR A 175 15.38 -1.55 -5.25
CA TYR A 175 13.95 -1.41 -5.44
C TYR A 175 13.20 -2.71 -5.20
N GLY A 176 11.89 -2.63 -4.95
CA GLY A 176 11.05 -3.80 -4.71
C GLY A 176 11.32 -4.49 -3.37
N MET A 177 11.22 -5.82 -3.34
CA MET A 177 11.50 -6.65 -2.15
C MET A 177 13.02 -6.83 -2.01
N GLY A 178 13.60 -6.16 -1.04
CA GLY A 178 15.05 -5.89 -0.99
C GLY A 178 15.91 -6.97 -0.33
N GLU A 179 15.39 -8.10 0.12
CA GLU A 179 16.14 -9.08 0.91
C GLU A 179 17.38 -9.63 0.17
N LYS A 180 17.18 -10.15 -1.04
CA LYS A 180 18.27 -10.71 -1.85
C LYS A 180 19.33 -9.69 -2.27
N PRO A 181 18.97 -8.57 -2.92
CA PRO A 181 19.96 -7.60 -3.35
C PRO A 181 20.71 -6.95 -2.19
N THR A 182 20.08 -6.78 -1.01
CA THR A 182 20.75 -6.21 0.15
C THR A 182 21.80 -7.17 0.72
N LEU A 183 21.49 -8.47 0.76
CA LEU A 183 22.47 -9.51 1.18
C LEU A 183 23.64 -9.58 0.23
N GLU A 184 23.40 -9.58 -1.08
CA GLU A 184 24.48 -9.61 -2.08
C GLU A 184 25.35 -8.37 -2.01
N LEU A 185 24.73 -7.19 -1.83
CA LEU A 185 25.47 -5.94 -1.65
C LEU A 185 26.34 -5.99 -0.40
N CYS A 186 25.80 -6.44 0.75
CA CYS A 186 26.59 -6.58 1.98
C CYS A 186 27.81 -7.49 1.76
N LYS A 187 27.61 -8.62 1.08
CA LYS A 187 28.68 -9.58 0.78
C LYS A 187 29.78 -8.94 -0.07
N ARG A 188 29.42 -8.26 -1.17
CA ARG A 188 30.39 -7.60 -2.05
C ARG A 188 31.18 -6.50 -1.33
N LEU A 189 30.51 -5.67 -0.53
CA LEU A 189 31.18 -4.63 0.27
C LEU A 189 32.06 -5.25 1.36
N ASP A 190 31.69 -6.37 1.94
CA ASP A 190 32.48 -7.10 2.93
C ASP A 190 33.73 -7.76 2.33
N GLU A 191 33.65 -8.18 1.06
CA GLU A 191 34.77 -8.65 0.24
C GLU A 191 35.71 -7.52 -0.20
N GLY A 192 35.37 -6.25 0.07
CA GLY A 192 36.21 -5.07 -0.20
C GLY A 192 35.94 -4.38 -1.54
N TYR A 193 34.86 -4.73 -2.26
CA TYR A 193 34.48 -3.99 -3.46
C TYR A 193 33.99 -2.58 -3.09
N ASN A 194 34.31 -1.58 -3.91
CA ASN A 194 33.71 -0.25 -3.76
C ASN A 194 32.28 -0.26 -4.33
N ILE A 195 31.37 0.48 -3.73
CA ILE A 195 29.97 0.52 -4.18
C ILE A 195 29.84 0.98 -5.64
N GLY A 196 30.69 1.90 -6.10
CA GLY A 196 30.71 2.38 -7.49
C GLY A 196 31.09 1.32 -8.52
N ASP A 197 31.78 0.26 -8.11
CA ASP A 197 32.21 -0.85 -8.98
C ASP A 197 31.15 -1.98 -9.01
N ILE A 198 30.15 -1.93 -8.13
CA ILE A 198 29.07 -2.93 -8.02
C ILE A 198 27.91 -2.52 -8.93
N THR A 199 27.94 -2.97 -10.18
CA THR A 199 26.97 -2.57 -11.22
C THR A 199 26.08 -3.70 -11.73
N ASP A 200 26.31 -4.93 -11.27
CA ASP A 200 25.73 -6.16 -11.81
C ASP A 200 24.67 -6.82 -10.90
N ILE A 201 24.44 -6.30 -9.70
CA ILE A 201 23.43 -6.86 -8.79
C ILE A 201 22.03 -6.60 -9.39
N PRO A 202 21.22 -7.64 -9.62
CA PRO A 202 19.83 -7.46 -10.05
C PRO A 202 19.03 -6.62 -9.03
N GLN A 203 17.98 -5.96 -9.51
CA GLN A 203 17.07 -5.17 -8.65
C GLN A 203 17.75 -3.96 -7.99
N THR A 204 18.83 -3.47 -8.59
CA THR A 204 19.51 -2.23 -8.18
C THR A 204 19.39 -1.14 -9.23
N VAL A 205 19.60 0.12 -8.79
CA VAL A 205 19.71 1.29 -9.68
C VAL A 205 20.91 2.08 -9.26
N TYR A 206 21.70 2.54 -10.23
CA TYR A 206 22.88 3.37 -10.01
C TYR A 206 23.02 4.42 -11.10
N LEU A 207 23.90 5.41 -10.88
CA LEU A 207 24.27 6.43 -11.85
C LEU A 207 25.62 6.09 -12.47
N ALA A 208 25.66 5.91 -13.80
CA ALA A 208 26.89 5.82 -14.57
C ALA A 208 27.20 7.16 -15.26
N ASP A 209 28.42 7.36 -15.67
CA ASP A 209 28.76 8.42 -16.66
C ASP A 209 28.15 8.04 -18.01
N SER A 210 27.53 8.98 -18.72
CA SER A 210 26.84 8.66 -19.99
C SER A 210 27.77 8.15 -21.08
N ASN A 211 29.06 8.44 -20.97
CA ASN A 211 30.08 7.95 -21.92
C ASN A 211 30.71 6.62 -21.51
N ASP A 212 30.40 6.12 -20.31
CA ASP A 212 31.01 4.92 -19.73
C ASP A 212 29.97 4.06 -18.99
N VAL A 213 28.87 3.74 -19.68
CA VAL A 213 27.86 2.85 -19.16
C VAL A 213 28.36 1.41 -19.26
N PRO A 214 28.48 0.68 -18.13
CA PRO A 214 28.93 -0.72 -18.16
C PRO A 214 28.09 -1.59 -19.08
N THR A 215 28.73 -2.45 -19.86
CA THR A 215 28.03 -3.37 -20.78
C THR A 215 27.11 -4.32 -20.00
N ALA A 216 25.91 -4.55 -20.53
CA ALA A 216 24.97 -5.49 -19.95
C ALA A 216 25.51 -6.92 -20.00
N MET A 217 25.50 -7.63 -18.87
CA MET A 217 25.87 -9.03 -18.78
C MET A 217 24.61 -9.91 -18.73
N GLY A 218 24.39 -10.71 -19.76
CA GLY A 218 23.28 -11.68 -19.80
C GLY A 218 21.87 -11.08 -19.97
N THR A 219 21.77 -9.78 -20.28
CA THR A 219 20.50 -9.09 -20.54
C THR A 219 20.67 -8.09 -21.70
N THR A 220 19.56 -7.49 -22.16
CA THR A 220 19.53 -6.47 -23.19
C THR A 220 19.25 -5.09 -22.56
N ASP A 221 19.62 -4.03 -23.26
CA ASP A 221 19.34 -2.66 -22.86
C ASP A 221 18.17 -2.09 -23.65
N ILE A 222 17.29 -1.38 -22.94
CA ILE A 222 16.27 -0.51 -23.49
C ILE A 222 16.62 0.91 -23.09
N VAL A 223 16.93 1.74 -24.10
CA VAL A 223 17.24 3.16 -23.90
C VAL A 223 15.93 3.95 -23.94
N LEU A 224 15.59 4.59 -22.82
CA LEU A 224 14.44 5.45 -22.68
C LEU A 224 14.75 6.87 -23.20
N ASN A 225 13.70 7.63 -23.54
CA ASN A 225 13.81 9.06 -23.77
C ASN A 225 14.42 9.73 -22.54
N SER A 226 15.36 10.68 -22.75
CA SER A 226 16.04 11.37 -21.65
C SER A 226 15.06 12.17 -20.79
N HIS A 227 15.48 12.49 -19.57
CA HIS A 227 14.72 13.36 -18.67
C HIS A 227 14.38 14.71 -19.33
N GLU A 228 15.34 15.31 -20.03
CA GLU A 228 15.18 16.60 -20.73
C GLU A 228 14.19 16.50 -21.89
N THR A 229 14.16 15.37 -22.58
CA THR A 229 13.16 15.10 -23.63
C THR A 229 11.76 14.98 -23.01
N CYS A 230 11.62 14.23 -21.93
CA CYS A 230 10.36 14.05 -21.23
C CYS A 230 9.79 15.36 -20.65
N MET A 231 10.67 16.26 -20.18
CA MET A 231 10.25 17.59 -19.73
C MET A 231 9.64 18.46 -20.84
N LYS A 232 10.06 18.24 -22.10
CA LYS A 232 9.60 19.01 -23.26
C LYS A 232 8.45 18.34 -23.99
N ASP A 233 8.42 17.01 -23.98
CA ASP A 233 7.45 16.20 -24.71
C ASP A 233 6.75 15.18 -23.81
N LYS A 234 5.48 15.41 -23.54
CA LYS A 234 4.64 14.53 -22.73
C LYS A 234 4.39 13.16 -23.37
N ARG A 235 4.48 13.06 -24.72
CA ARG A 235 4.35 11.77 -25.40
C ARG A 235 5.58 10.91 -25.13
N ALA A 236 6.77 11.51 -25.16
CA ALA A 236 8.01 10.80 -24.84
C ALA A 236 7.99 10.21 -23.41
N GLU A 237 7.39 10.92 -22.45
CA GLU A 237 7.22 10.39 -21.09
C GLU A 237 6.21 9.23 -21.07
N ALA A 238 5.09 9.35 -21.77
CA ALA A 238 4.10 8.27 -21.87
C ALA A 238 4.71 7.00 -22.51
N GLU A 239 5.51 7.15 -23.57
CA GLU A 239 6.22 6.05 -24.21
C GLU A 239 7.22 5.37 -23.28
N ASN A 240 8.00 6.15 -22.52
CA ASN A 240 8.92 5.63 -21.51
C ASN A 240 8.16 4.77 -20.49
N TYR A 241 7.01 5.23 -20.03
CA TYR A 241 6.28 4.51 -19.01
C TYR A 241 5.80 3.13 -19.50
N ARG A 242 5.41 3.00 -20.78
CA ARG A 242 5.07 1.69 -21.34
C ARG A 242 6.23 0.70 -21.18
N HIS A 243 7.45 1.11 -21.54
CA HIS A 243 8.63 0.25 -21.39
C HIS A 243 8.90 -0.08 -19.91
N ILE A 244 8.77 0.91 -19.02
CA ILE A 244 8.97 0.72 -17.57
C ILE A 244 7.97 -0.29 -17.01
N GLU A 245 6.70 -0.20 -17.40
CA GLU A 245 5.68 -1.13 -16.90
C GLU A 245 5.86 -2.54 -17.48
N GLU A 246 6.14 -2.66 -18.77
CA GLU A 246 6.40 -3.95 -19.43
C GLU A 246 7.58 -4.66 -18.77
N GLU A 247 8.73 -3.98 -18.61
CA GLU A 247 9.92 -4.58 -18.01
C GLU A 247 9.72 -4.91 -16.53
N SER A 248 8.98 -4.10 -15.77
CA SER A 248 8.66 -4.40 -14.36
C SER A 248 7.78 -5.65 -14.18
N ASN A 249 7.13 -6.14 -15.26
CA ASN A 249 6.21 -7.26 -15.22
C ASN A 249 6.71 -8.52 -15.95
N LYS A 250 7.93 -8.51 -16.46
CA LYS A 250 8.56 -9.69 -17.09
C LYS A 250 9.33 -10.53 -16.06
N MET A 251 9.41 -11.84 -16.28
CA MET A 251 10.31 -12.72 -15.51
C MET A 251 11.77 -12.51 -15.90
N HIS A 252 12.02 -12.25 -17.19
CA HIS A 252 13.32 -11.94 -17.76
C HIS A 252 13.23 -10.56 -18.38
N ALA A 253 13.51 -9.56 -17.58
CA ALA A 253 13.44 -8.16 -17.98
C ALA A 253 14.75 -7.68 -18.58
N SER A 254 14.68 -6.66 -19.42
CA SER A 254 15.81 -5.89 -19.90
C SER A 254 16.25 -4.88 -18.85
N ARG A 255 17.48 -4.43 -18.97
CA ARG A 255 17.98 -3.26 -18.25
C ARG A 255 17.39 -1.99 -18.87
N LEU A 256 16.98 -1.02 -18.04
CA LEU A 256 16.51 0.27 -18.53
C LEU A 256 17.59 1.32 -18.33
N LEU A 257 17.83 2.11 -19.37
CA LEU A 257 18.79 3.20 -19.38
C LEU A 257 18.07 4.51 -19.65
N GLN A 258 18.27 5.53 -18.77
CA GLN A 258 17.71 6.87 -18.98
C GLN A 258 18.75 7.94 -18.72
N ASN A 259 19.03 8.77 -19.72
CA ASN A 259 19.96 9.90 -19.57
C ASN A 259 19.32 11.04 -18.77
N VAL A 260 20.11 11.61 -17.86
CA VAL A 260 19.81 12.78 -17.04
C VAL A 260 21.05 13.65 -17.01
N GLY A 261 21.11 14.72 -17.78
CA GLY A 261 22.30 15.55 -17.97
C GLY A 261 23.46 14.75 -18.51
N ARG A 262 24.57 14.68 -17.75
CA ARG A 262 25.78 13.93 -18.11
C ARG A 262 25.83 12.51 -17.50
N LYS A 263 24.77 12.12 -16.80
CA LYS A 263 24.66 10.80 -16.17
C LYS A 263 23.60 9.96 -16.84
N THR A 264 23.77 8.67 -16.78
CA THR A 264 22.78 7.67 -17.16
C THR A 264 22.31 6.94 -15.93
N VAL A 265 21.01 6.97 -15.69
CA VAL A 265 20.36 6.10 -14.72
C VAL A 265 20.30 4.71 -15.30
N VAL A 266 20.89 3.74 -14.64
CA VAL A 266 20.90 2.33 -15.02
C VAL A 266 20.01 1.57 -14.05
N VAL A 267 18.93 0.97 -14.54
CA VAL A 267 18.02 0.12 -13.76
C VAL A 267 18.26 -1.33 -14.14
N ASN A 268 18.89 -2.09 -13.27
CA ASN A 268 19.09 -3.52 -13.45
C ASN A 268 17.75 -4.26 -13.39
N PRO A 269 17.57 -5.38 -14.13
CA PRO A 269 16.35 -6.18 -14.08
C PRO A 269 16.08 -6.72 -12.68
N PRO A 270 14.81 -6.99 -12.31
CA PRO A 270 14.49 -7.55 -11.01
C PRO A 270 15.05 -8.97 -10.86
N TYR A 271 15.26 -9.41 -9.61
CA TYR A 271 15.46 -10.81 -9.33
C TYR A 271 14.24 -11.64 -9.78
N PRO A 272 14.43 -12.91 -10.17
CA PRO A 272 13.31 -13.83 -10.29
C PRO A 272 12.47 -13.85 -9.00
N PRO A 273 11.15 -14.11 -9.09
CA PRO A 273 10.31 -14.23 -7.91
C PRO A 273 10.92 -15.21 -6.89
N MET A 274 10.83 -14.87 -5.61
CA MET A 274 11.27 -15.76 -4.53
C MET A 274 10.58 -17.11 -4.62
N THR A 275 11.27 -18.15 -4.21
CA THR A 275 10.65 -19.46 -3.95
C THR A 275 9.85 -19.42 -2.64
N THR A 276 9.04 -20.44 -2.38
CA THR A 276 8.34 -20.58 -1.09
C THR A 276 9.33 -20.64 0.07
N ASP A 277 10.41 -21.42 -0.07
CA ASP A 277 11.42 -21.57 0.98
C ASP A 277 12.14 -20.26 1.29
N GLU A 278 12.48 -19.47 0.26
CA GLU A 278 13.09 -18.14 0.44
C GLU A 278 12.13 -17.16 1.13
N LEU A 279 10.84 -17.23 0.79
CA LEU A 279 9.82 -16.40 1.42
C LEU A 279 9.58 -16.81 2.87
N ASP A 280 9.49 -18.11 3.15
CA ASP A 280 9.38 -18.66 4.50
C ASP A 280 10.59 -18.26 5.36
N ALA A 281 11.80 -18.36 4.83
CA ALA A 281 13.01 -17.94 5.53
C ALA A 281 12.95 -16.46 5.96
N SER A 282 12.35 -15.57 5.14
CA SER A 282 12.15 -14.15 5.49
C SER A 282 11.10 -13.96 6.59
N PHE A 283 9.99 -14.71 6.55
CA PHE A 283 8.91 -14.57 7.53
C PHE A 283 9.19 -15.31 8.84
N ASP A 284 10.01 -16.35 8.81
CA ASP A 284 10.36 -17.19 9.97
C ASP A 284 11.48 -16.60 10.84
N LEU A 285 12.01 -15.42 10.48
CA LEU A 285 12.99 -14.68 11.27
C LEU A 285 12.45 -14.35 12.68
N PRO A 286 13.32 -14.11 13.67
CA PRO A 286 12.91 -13.98 15.07
C PRO A 286 12.28 -12.62 15.39
N TYR A 287 11.22 -12.27 14.69
CA TYR A 287 10.45 -11.05 14.99
C TYR A 287 9.80 -11.15 16.36
N THR A 288 9.88 -10.05 17.13
CA THR A 288 9.13 -9.95 18.39
C THR A 288 7.64 -9.66 18.15
N ARG A 289 7.27 -9.17 16.98
CA ARG A 289 5.95 -8.65 16.57
C ARG A 289 5.45 -7.50 17.45
N LEU A 290 6.36 -6.76 18.08
CA LEU A 290 6.06 -5.66 19.00
C LEU A 290 6.75 -4.36 18.56
N PRO A 291 6.18 -3.20 18.93
CA PRO A 291 6.93 -1.94 18.89
C PRO A 291 8.14 -1.99 19.79
N HIS A 292 9.23 -1.34 19.39
CA HIS A 292 10.43 -1.21 20.21
C HIS A 292 10.09 -0.61 21.59
N PRO A 293 10.70 -1.07 22.71
CA PRO A 293 10.38 -0.61 24.07
C PRO A 293 10.50 0.91 24.29
N LYS A 294 11.24 1.65 23.45
CA LYS A 294 11.28 3.13 23.47
C LYS A 294 9.89 3.78 23.31
N TYR A 295 8.91 3.06 22.76
CA TYR A 295 7.53 3.53 22.54
C TYR A 295 6.56 3.07 23.64
N LYS A 296 7.07 2.57 24.78
CA LYS A 296 6.21 2.13 25.89
C LYS A 296 5.23 3.24 26.29
N GLY A 297 3.94 2.90 26.32
CA GLY A 297 2.85 3.82 26.63
C GLY A 297 2.40 4.72 25.47
N LYS A 298 2.97 4.56 24.27
CA LYS A 298 2.56 5.27 23.06
C LYS A 298 1.89 4.32 22.08
N ARG A 299 0.80 4.78 21.46
CA ARG A 299 0.08 4.02 20.42
C ARG A 299 0.72 4.28 19.06
N ILE A 300 0.95 3.25 18.28
CA ILE A 300 1.30 3.36 16.85
C ILE A 300 0.10 2.84 16.05
N PRO A 301 -0.69 3.71 15.39
CA PRO A 301 -1.95 3.30 14.77
C PRO A 301 -1.78 2.16 13.75
N ALA A 302 -0.76 2.20 12.90
CA ALA A 302 -0.49 1.14 11.92
C ALA A 302 -0.22 -0.22 12.59
N TYR A 303 0.51 -0.24 13.70
CA TYR A 303 0.73 -1.47 14.47
C TYR A 303 -0.58 -2.03 15.02
N GLU A 304 -1.43 -1.19 15.61
CA GLU A 304 -2.72 -1.62 16.15
C GLU A 304 -3.62 -2.26 15.09
N MET A 305 -3.52 -1.80 13.85
CA MET A 305 -4.28 -2.36 12.73
C MET A 305 -3.82 -3.75 12.32
N ILE A 306 -2.51 -4.04 12.42
CA ILE A 306 -1.91 -5.25 11.82
C ILE A 306 -1.36 -6.25 12.84
N LYS A 307 -1.32 -5.94 14.12
CA LYS A 307 -0.67 -6.77 15.15
C LYS A 307 -1.16 -8.23 15.18
N PHE A 308 -2.42 -8.47 14.79
CA PHE A 308 -3.02 -9.80 14.70
C PHE A 308 -3.34 -10.18 13.24
N SER A 309 -2.61 -9.65 12.29
CA SER A 309 -2.68 -10.07 10.89
C SER A 309 -1.51 -10.99 10.53
N VAL A 310 -1.75 -11.90 9.59
CA VAL A 310 -0.75 -12.81 9.04
C VAL A 310 -0.78 -12.71 7.53
N ASN A 311 0.35 -12.34 6.94
CA ASN A 311 0.50 -12.26 5.50
C ASN A 311 0.88 -13.63 4.95
N ILE A 312 0.13 -14.14 3.97
CA ILE A 312 0.29 -15.50 3.44
C ILE A 312 0.98 -15.54 2.07
N HIS A 313 1.06 -14.42 1.35
CA HIS A 313 1.73 -14.32 0.05
C HIS A 313 2.16 -12.88 -0.26
N ARG A 314 3.09 -12.73 -1.18
CA ARG A 314 3.51 -11.46 -1.81
C ARG A 314 3.14 -11.44 -3.28
N GLY A 315 3.13 -10.25 -3.87
CA GLY A 315 2.80 -10.03 -5.28
C GLY A 315 1.29 -9.88 -5.53
N CYS A 316 0.96 -9.29 -6.68
CA CYS A 316 -0.41 -9.12 -7.13
C CYS A 316 -0.48 -9.05 -8.66
N PHE A 317 -1.13 -10.01 -9.29
CA PHE A 317 -1.30 -10.03 -10.75
C PHE A 317 -2.53 -9.21 -11.23
N GLY A 318 -3.13 -8.43 -10.33
CA GLY A 318 -4.28 -7.58 -10.67
C GLY A 318 -3.99 -6.51 -11.70
N GLY A 319 -2.82 -5.87 -11.60
CA GLY A 319 -2.37 -4.86 -12.55
C GLY A 319 -3.31 -3.65 -12.65
N CYS A 320 -4.02 -3.28 -11.54
CA CYS A 320 -4.87 -2.10 -11.51
C CYS A 320 -4.05 -0.86 -11.84
N ALA A 321 -4.56 0.00 -12.71
CA ALA A 321 -3.81 1.10 -13.32
C ALA A 321 -3.27 2.14 -12.31
N PHE A 322 -3.89 2.28 -11.16
CA PHE A 322 -3.56 3.25 -10.11
C PHE A 322 -2.77 2.65 -8.93
N CYS A 323 -2.46 1.34 -8.97
CA CYS A 323 -1.93 0.62 -7.81
C CYS A 323 -0.43 0.38 -7.93
N THR A 324 0.31 0.70 -6.88
CA THR A 324 1.77 0.52 -6.81
C THR A 324 2.21 -0.87 -6.35
N ILE A 325 1.28 -1.74 -5.94
CA ILE A 325 1.64 -3.07 -5.40
C ILE A 325 2.40 -3.90 -6.42
N SER A 326 1.91 -4.02 -7.66
CA SER A 326 2.61 -4.77 -8.70
C SER A 326 3.95 -4.15 -9.09
N ALA A 327 4.07 -2.82 -9.05
CA ALA A 327 5.31 -2.11 -9.33
C ALA A 327 6.38 -2.28 -8.23
N HIS A 328 5.97 -2.54 -6.98
CA HIS A 328 6.87 -2.71 -5.84
C HIS A 328 7.07 -4.18 -5.46
N GLN A 329 6.00 -4.97 -5.35
CA GLN A 329 6.08 -6.40 -4.97
C GLN A 329 6.18 -7.35 -6.16
N GLY A 330 5.94 -6.84 -7.37
CA GLY A 330 5.89 -7.65 -8.58
C GLY A 330 4.49 -8.23 -8.87
N LYS A 331 4.34 -8.69 -10.11
CA LYS A 331 3.12 -9.33 -10.63
C LYS A 331 2.97 -10.78 -10.15
N PHE A 332 4.08 -11.48 -9.97
CA PHE A 332 4.07 -12.92 -9.70
C PHE A 332 3.81 -13.18 -8.21
N ILE A 333 2.88 -14.10 -7.96
CA ILE A 333 2.54 -14.48 -6.60
C ILE A 333 3.60 -15.45 -6.06
N THR A 334 4.15 -15.13 -4.90
CA THR A 334 4.97 -16.04 -4.09
C THR A 334 4.22 -16.32 -2.80
N CYS A 335 3.97 -17.58 -2.52
CA CYS A 335 3.21 -18.03 -1.35
C CYS A 335 4.15 -18.56 -0.27
N ARG A 336 3.77 -18.33 0.97
CA ARG A 336 4.36 -19.03 2.12
C ARG A 336 3.83 -20.47 2.17
N SER A 337 4.61 -21.35 2.77
CA SER A 337 4.14 -22.70 3.14
C SER A 337 3.07 -22.61 4.23
N LYS A 338 2.25 -23.64 4.32
CA LYS A 338 1.29 -23.79 5.41
C LYS A 338 1.97 -23.84 6.77
N GLU A 339 3.10 -24.52 6.84
CA GLU A 339 3.93 -24.70 8.04
C GLU A 339 4.41 -23.35 8.58
N SER A 340 4.96 -22.48 7.72
CA SER A 340 5.40 -21.14 8.09
C SER A 340 4.23 -20.26 8.56
N ILE A 341 3.08 -20.31 7.86
CA ILE A 341 1.87 -19.60 8.26
C ILE A 341 1.38 -20.04 9.65
N LEU A 342 1.25 -21.34 9.87
CA LEU A 342 0.81 -21.90 11.15
C LEU A 342 1.79 -21.59 12.29
N LYS A 343 3.10 -21.57 12.01
CA LYS A 343 4.13 -21.16 12.97
C LYS A 343 3.90 -19.71 13.43
N GLU A 344 3.68 -18.78 12.49
CA GLU A 344 3.42 -17.39 12.83
C GLU A 344 2.09 -17.20 13.57
N VAL A 345 1.03 -17.92 13.17
CA VAL A 345 -0.26 -17.90 13.90
C VAL A 345 -0.09 -18.33 15.35
N ARG A 346 0.72 -19.36 15.64
CA ARG A 346 1.00 -19.76 17.02
C ARG A 346 1.71 -18.66 17.81
N GLN A 347 2.61 -17.90 17.19
CA GLN A 347 3.23 -16.74 17.84
C GLN A 347 2.19 -15.65 18.16
N VAL A 348 1.23 -15.41 17.24
CA VAL A 348 0.14 -14.46 17.48
C VAL A 348 -0.78 -14.90 18.63
N ILE A 349 -1.06 -16.20 18.75
CA ILE A 349 -1.87 -16.76 19.84
C ILE A 349 -1.21 -16.48 21.21
N GLU A 350 0.12 -16.47 21.28
CA GLU A 350 0.89 -16.20 22.50
C GLU A 350 0.97 -14.70 22.87
N MET A 351 0.53 -13.79 21.99
CA MET A 351 0.58 -12.35 22.26
C MET A 351 -0.39 -11.94 23.39
N PRO A 352 0.02 -11.01 24.27
CA PRO A 352 -0.72 -10.70 25.52
C PRO A 352 -2.18 -10.27 25.29
N ASP A 353 -2.44 -9.51 24.23
CA ASP A 353 -3.75 -8.91 23.95
C ASP A 353 -4.60 -9.74 22.99
N PHE A 354 -4.12 -10.91 22.57
CA PHE A 354 -4.85 -11.74 21.62
C PHE A 354 -6.06 -12.37 22.26
N LYS A 355 -7.22 -12.24 21.61
CA LYS A 355 -8.52 -12.73 22.11
C LYS A 355 -9.13 -13.81 21.21
N GLY A 356 -8.31 -14.49 20.43
CA GLY A 356 -8.72 -15.59 19.56
C GLY A 356 -9.14 -15.18 18.14
N ASN A 357 -9.08 -13.90 17.77
CA ASN A 357 -9.49 -13.45 16.45
C ASN A 357 -8.29 -12.87 15.67
N LEU A 358 -7.95 -13.50 14.54
CA LEU A 358 -7.06 -12.88 13.57
C LEU A 358 -7.80 -11.78 12.82
N SER A 359 -7.18 -10.61 12.71
CA SER A 359 -7.79 -9.45 12.04
C SER A 359 -7.73 -9.54 10.52
N ASP A 360 -6.70 -10.21 10.00
CA ASP A 360 -6.52 -10.49 8.58
C ASP A 360 -5.61 -11.71 8.38
N LEU A 361 -6.08 -12.69 7.66
CA LEU A 361 -5.29 -13.80 7.14
C LEU A 361 -5.30 -13.68 5.61
N GLY A 362 -4.35 -12.93 5.05
CA GLY A 362 -4.43 -12.52 3.67
C GLY A 362 -3.11 -12.06 3.06
N GLY A 363 -3.20 -11.23 2.04
CA GLY A 363 -2.07 -10.67 1.31
C GLY A 363 -2.48 -9.41 0.56
N PRO A 364 -1.73 -8.95 -0.44
CA PRO A 364 -2.08 -7.80 -1.25
C PRO A 364 -3.46 -7.89 -1.91
N SER A 365 -3.94 -9.12 -2.12
CA SER A 365 -5.32 -9.46 -2.47
C SER A 365 -5.70 -10.75 -1.75
N ALA A 366 -6.84 -10.77 -1.07
CA ALA A 366 -7.21 -11.87 -0.16
C ALA A 366 -7.23 -13.25 -0.83
N ASN A 367 -7.64 -13.35 -2.10
CA ASN A 367 -7.87 -14.61 -2.78
C ASN A 367 -6.93 -14.87 -3.98
N MET A 368 -5.63 -14.60 -3.80
CA MET A 368 -4.61 -14.94 -4.82
C MET A 368 -3.59 -15.99 -4.34
N TYR A 369 -3.72 -16.49 -3.12
CA TYR A 369 -2.83 -17.52 -2.59
C TYR A 369 -2.92 -18.82 -3.40
N GLY A 370 -1.76 -19.38 -3.75
CA GLY A 370 -1.67 -20.59 -4.56
C GLY A 370 -1.93 -20.42 -6.05
N MET A 371 -2.20 -19.18 -6.50
CA MET A 371 -2.50 -18.89 -7.90
C MET A 371 -1.25 -18.50 -8.68
N GLY A 372 -1.24 -18.79 -9.97
CA GLY A 372 -0.16 -18.48 -10.90
C GLY A 372 -0.35 -19.16 -12.24
N GLY A 373 0.59 -18.99 -13.15
CA GLY A 373 0.55 -19.66 -14.45
C GLY A 373 0.77 -21.17 -14.34
N ARG A 374 -0.10 -21.98 -14.96
CA ARG A 374 0.03 -23.44 -15.04
C ARG A 374 1.25 -23.83 -15.90
N ASN A 375 1.41 -23.20 -17.03
CA ASN A 375 2.59 -23.33 -17.89
C ASN A 375 3.59 -22.20 -17.59
N LYS A 376 4.64 -22.49 -16.85
CA LYS A 376 5.67 -21.52 -16.45
C LYS A 376 6.43 -20.96 -17.65
N LYS A 377 6.76 -21.81 -18.67
CA LYS A 377 7.45 -21.36 -19.89
C LYS A 377 6.65 -20.30 -20.67
N ALA A 378 5.32 -20.39 -20.66
CA ALA A 378 4.48 -19.35 -21.24
C ALA A 378 4.52 -18.03 -20.41
N CYS A 379 4.65 -18.12 -19.09
CA CYS A 379 4.80 -16.96 -18.22
C CYS A 379 6.17 -16.28 -18.38
N GLU A 380 7.23 -17.02 -18.64
CA GLU A 380 8.57 -16.47 -18.89
C GLU A 380 8.61 -15.52 -20.11
N LYS A 381 7.80 -15.78 -21.11
CA LYS A 381 7.67 -14.97 -22.35
C LYS A 381 6.55 -13.92 -22.27
N CYS A 382 5.83 -13.84 -21.15
CA CYS A 382 4.64 -13.01 -21.02
C CYS A 382 5.00 -11.54 -20.82
N THR A 383 4.43 -10.65 -21.65
CA THR A 383 4.58 -9.20 -21.57
C THR A 383 3.37 -8.50 -20.96
N ARG A 384 2.29 -9.23 -20.65
CA ARG A 384 1.06 -8.62 -20.09
C ARG A 384 1.31 -8.04 -18.71
N PRO A 385 0.88 -6.81 -18.43
CA PRO A 385 1.00 -6.21 -17.09
C PRO A 385 0.04 -6.85 -16.07
N SER A 386 -1.03 -7.53 -16.51
CA SER A 386 -2.02 -8.20 -15.67
C SER A 386 -2.35 -9.60 -16.17
N CYS A 387 -2.60 -10.53 -15.22
CA CYS A 387 -3.10 -11.86 -15.56
C CYS A 387 -4.64 -11.93 -15.63
N ILE A 388 -5.33 -10.85 -15.25
CA ILE A 388 -6.80 -10.81 -15.18
C ILE A 388 -7.43 -9.66 -15.97
N ASN A 389 -6.63 -8.78 -16.56
CA ASN A 389 -7.09 -7.69 -17.40
C ASN A 389 -6.39 -7.74 -18.78
N PRO A 390 -7.08 -7.46 -19.90
CA PRO A 390 -8.54 -7.20 -20.06
C PRO A 390 -9.41 -8.44 -19.86
N GLN A 391 -8.81 -9.63 -19.88
CA GLN A 391 -9.46 -10.91 -19.65
C GLN A 391 -8.57 -11.79 -18.78
N ILE A 392 -9.20 -12.65 -17.98
CA ILE A 392 -8.48 -13.65 -17.18
C ILE A 392 -7.68 -14.54 -18.14
N CYS A 393 -6.38 -14.65 -17.88
CA CYS A 393 -5.46 -15.44 -18.69
C CYS A 393 -5.85 -16.92 -18.65
N PRO A 394 -6.02 -17.60 -19.81
CA PRO A 394 -6.35 -19.02 -19.83
C PRO A 394 -5.29 -19.91 -19.15
N ASN A 395 -4.05 -19.42 -19.04
CA ASN A 395 -2.96 -20.10 -18.34
C ASN A 395 -3.01 -19.90 -16.82
N LEU A 396 -3.86 -19.01 -16.29
CA LEU A 396 -3.95 -18.75 -14.87
C LEU A 396 -4.64 -19.92 -14.16
N ASN A 397 -4.00 -20.45 -13.13
CA ASN A 397 -4.64 -21.32 -12.15
C ASN A 397 -5.52 -20.47 -11.23
N THR A 398 -6.83 -20.74 -11.18
CA THR A 398 -7.82 -20.04 -10.36
C THR A 398 -8.38 -20.91 -9.23
N ASP A 399 -7.71 -22.02 -8.92
CA ASP A 399 -8.11 -22.96 -7.88
C ASP A 399 -7.87 -22.36 -6.48
N HIS A 400 -8.92 -22.28 -5.67
CA HIS A 400 -8.90 -21.78 -4.30
C HIS A 400 -8.67 -22.89 -3.23
N SER A 401 -8.52 -24.16 -3.63
CA SER A 401 -8.44 -25.29 -2.68
C SER A 401 -7.33 -25.12 -1.64
N LYS A 402 -6.16 -24.63 -2.07
CA LYS A 402 -5.03 -24.37 -1.15
C LYS A 402 -5.35 -23.27 -0.14
N LEU A 403 -6.09 -22.25 -0.54
CA LEU A 403 -6.49 -21.17 0.34
C LEU A 403 -7.51 -21.64 1.38
N ILE A 404 -8.48 -22.45 0.97
CA ILE A 404 -9.45 -23.10 1.86
C ILE A 404 -8.70 -23.94 2.91
N ASP A 405 -7.73 -24.75 2.50
CA ASP A 405 -6.93 -25.58 3.42
C ASP A 405 -6.17 -24.72 4.45
N ILE A 406 -5.64 -23.56 4.07
CA ILE A 406 -5.01 -22.62 5.01
C ILE A 406 -6.00 -22.14 6.04
N TYR A 407 -7.19 -21.63 5.63
CA TYR A 407 -8.18 -21.12 6.56
C TYR A 407 -8.65 -22.19 7.56
N ARG A 408 -8.97 -23.38 7.06
CA ARG A 408 -9.41 -24.50 7.91
C ARG A 408 -8.33 -24.97 8.88
N SER A 409 -7.07 -25.01 8.42
CA SER A 409 -5.94 -25.38 9.26
C SER A 409 -5.65 -24.35 10.35
N VAL A 410 -5.80 -23.07 10.05
CA VAL A 410 -5.66 -21.98 11.02
C VAL A 410 -6.81 -22.00 12.04
N ASP A 411 -8.07 -22.11 11.58
CA ASP A 411 -9.24 -22.14 12.46
C ASP A 411 -9.29 -23.38 13.37
N ALA A 412 -8.60 -24.47 13.00
CA ALA A 412 -8.45 -25.67 13.82
C ALA A 412 -7.42 -25.53 14.95
N LEU A 413 -6.59 -24.47 14.97
CA LEU A 413 -5.58 -24.28 16.01
C LEU A 413 -6.25 -23.92 17.36
N PRO A 414 -5.83 -24.59 18.47
CA PRO A 414 -6.25 -24.18 19.80
C PRO A 414 -5.89 -22.71 20.06
N GLY A 415 -6.87 -21.93 20.53
CA GLY A 415 -6.71 -20.50 20.78
C GLY A 415 -7.23 -19.60 19.66
N ILE A 416 -7.54 -20.14 18.49
CA ILE A 416 -8.24 -19.41 17.42
C ILE A 416 -9.75 -19.61 17.57
N ARG A 417 -10.48 -18.50 17.56
CA ARG A 417 -11.95 -18.48 17.48
C ARG A 417 -12.41 -18.23 16.05
N ARG A 418 -11.75 -17.31 15.36
CA ARG A 418 -12.04 -16.90 13.98
C ARG A 418 -10.80 -16.30 13.32
N SER A 419 -10.61 -16.63 12.07
CA SER A 419 -9.72 -15.88 11.16
C SER A 419 -10.57 -15.02 10.23
N TYR A 420 -10.32 -13.70 10.26
CA TYR A 420 -11.03 -12.76 9.39
C TYR A 420 -10.20 -12.36 8.18
N ILE A 421 -10.86 -11.81 7.18
CA ILE A 421 -10.27 -11.20 6.00
C ILE A 421 -10.48 -9.68 6.10
N GLY A 422 -9.38 -8.95 6.24
CA GLY A 422 -9.33 -7.49 6.20
C GLY A 422 -8.91 -6.96 4.82
N SER A 423 -8.22 -7.80 4.04
CA SER A 423 -7.74 -7.52 2.68
C SER A 423 -8.88 -7.52 1.66
N GLY A 424 -8.69 -6.81 0.54
CA GLY A 424 -9.68 -6.75 -0.53
C GLY A 424 -9.81 -8.07 -1.30
N VAL A 425 -11.04 -8.46 -1.60
CA VAL A 425 -11.36 -9.68 -2.36
C VAL A 425 -11.53 -9.38 -3.84
N ARG A 426 -10.92 -10.20 -4.71
CA ARG A 426 -11.11 -10.17 -6.15
C ARG A 426 -12.34 -11.00 -6.52
N TYR A 427 -13.50 -10.35 -6.59
CA TYR A 427 -14.76 -10.99 -6.92
C TYR A 427 -14.83 -11.50 -8.36
N ASP A 428 -14.06 -10.92 -9.27
CA ASP A 428 -13.93 -11.38 -10.64
C ASP A 428 -13.33 -12.80 -10.71
N LEU A 429 -12.37 -13.15 -9.83
CA LEU A 429 -11.86 -14.52 -9.72
C LEU A 429 -12.88 -15.49 -9.13
N LEU A 430 -13.75 -15.03 -8.21
CA LEU A 430 -14.81 -15.87 -7.61
C LEU A 430 -15.93 -16.18 -8.61
N LEU A 431 -16.23 -15.23 -9.48
CA LEU A 431 -17.28 -15.38 -10.51
C LEU A 431 -16.78 -16.07 -11.77
N TYR A 432 -15.47 -16.14 -11.98
CA TYR A 432 -14.88 -16.74 -13.16
C TYR A 432 -15.20 -18.23 -13.27
N ARG A 433 -15.54 -18.66 -14.48
CA ARG A 433 -15.75 -20.07 -14.81
C ARG A 433 -14.66 -20.52 -15.80
N SER A 434 -13.75 -21.30 -15.28
CA SER A 434 -12.67 -21.92 -16.07
C SER A 434 -13.15 -23.24 -16.70
N LYS A 435 -12.31 -23.82 -17.57
CA LYS A 435 -12.54 -25.18 -18.08
C LYS A 435 -12.30 -26.27 -17.02
N ASP A 436 -11.74 -25.91 -15.88
CA ASP A 436 -11.42 -26.81 -14.79
C ASP A 436 -12.56 -26.78 -13.76
N GLU A 437 -13.38 -27.83 -13.79
CA GLU A 437 -14.55 -27.94 -12.90
C GLU A 437 -14.17 -28.07 -11.40
N ASN A 438 -12.95 -28.57 -11.11
CA ASN A 438 -12.47 -28.60 -9.72
C ASN A 438 -12.18 -27.17 -9.22
N ALA A 439 -11.54 -26.34 -10.04
CA ALA A 439 -11.31 -24.93 -9.72
C ALA A 439 -12.64 -24.16 -9.59
N ASN A 440 -13.64 -24.45 -10.42
CA ASN A 440 -14.95 -23.83 -10.33
C ASN A 440 -15.68 -24.21 -9.02
N ARG A 441 -15.59 -25.49 -8.59
CA ARG A 441 -16.14 -25.95 -7.31
C ARG A 441 -15.41 -25.32 -6.14
N ALA A 442 -14.08 -25.29 -6.16
CA ALA A 442 -13.28 -24.65 -5.13
C ALA A 442 -13.57 -23.15 -4.99
N ALA A 443 -13.79 -22.43 -6.10
CA ALA A 443 -14.19 -21.03 -6.07
C ALA A 443 -15.57 -20.82 -5.41
N ALA A 444 -16.53 -21.68 -5.70
CA ALA A 444 -17.87 -21.64 -5.08
C ALA A 444 -17.81 -21.98 -3.58
N GLU A 445 -17.05 -23.01 -3.21
CA GLU A 445 -16.82 -23.43 -1.83
C GLU A 445 -16.13 -22.30 -1.03
N TYR A 446 -15.04 -21.74 -1.56
CA TYR A 446 -14.35 -20.62 -0.92
C TYR A 446 -15.25 -19.41 -0.75
N THR A 447 -16.07 -19.07 -1.75
CA THR A 447 -16.98 -17.94 -1.65
C THR A 447 -17.99 -18.11 -0.51
N ARG A 448 -18.53 -19.33 -0.34
CA ARG A 448 -19.45 -19.64 0.75
C ARG A 448 -18.74 -19.57 2.10
N GLU A 449 -17.59 -20.22 2.25
CA GLU A 449 -16.80 -20.25 3.48
C GLU A 449 -16.32 -18.84 3.87
N LEU A 450 -15.89 -18.03 2.90
CA LEU A 450 -15.55 -16.63 3.11
C LEU A 450 -16.69 -15.86 3.77
N ILE A 451 -17.88 -15.91 3.17
CA ILE A 451 -19.05 -15.15 3.65
C ILE A 451 -19.53 -15.68 4.99
N GLU A 452 -19.59 -16.99 5.15
CA GLU A 452 -20.10 -17.64 6.37
C GLU A 452 -19.17 -17.44 7.57
N ARG A 453 -17.83 -17.50 7.37
CA ARG A 453 -16.87 -17.65 8.46
C ARG A 453 -15.87 -16.51 8.60
N HIS A 454 -15.45 -15.87 7.50
CA HIS A 454 -14.29 -14.99 7.50
C HIS A 454 -14.62 -13.50 7.31
N VAL A 455 -15.89 -13.14 7.21
CA VAL A 455 -16.35 -11.75 7.22
C VAL A 455 -16.75 -11.34 8.63
N SER A 456 -16.17 -10.27 9.15
CA SER A 456 -16.42 -9.73 10.50
C SER A 456 -17.67 -8.83 10.57
N GLY A 457 -18.68 -9.07 9.73
CA GLY A 457 -19.88 -8.25 9.56
C GLY A 457 -19.84 -7.27 8.40
N ARG A 458 -18.65 -6.85 7.95
CA ARG A 458 -18.47 -5.89 6.85
C ARG A 458 -17.37 -6.36 5.88
N LEU A 459 -17.76 -6.73 4.66
CA LEU A 459 -16.83 -7.12 3.61
C LEU A 459 -16.46 -5.91 2.75
N LYS A 460 -15.17 -5.59 2.72
CA LYS A 460 -14.63 -4.53 1.86
C LYS A 460 -14.45 -5.06 0.43
N VAL A 461 -15.03 -4.38 -0.54
CA VAL A 461 -14.94 -4.73 -1.96
C VAL A 461 -14.68 -3.47 -2.76
N ALA A 462 -13.83 -3.57 -3.77
CA ALA A 462 -13.35 -2.43 -4.52
C ALA A 462 -13.82 -2.46 -6.00
N PRO A 463 -15.10 -2.12 -6.31
CA PRO A 463 -15.54 -1.91 -7.69
C PRO A 463 -14.84 -0.70 -8.34
N GLU A 464 -14.48 0.31 -7.56
CA GLU A 464 -13.78 1.56 -7.87
C GLU A 464 -14.63 2.56 -8.65
N HIS A 465 -15.44 2.14 -9.61
CA HIS A 465 -16.35 2.97 -10.39
C HIS A 465 -17.55 2.15 -10.91
N VAL A 466 -18.51 2.81 -11.55
CA VAL A 466 -19.68 2.15 -12.18
C VAL A 466 -19.65 2.22 -13.71
N ALA A 467 -18.98 3.23 -14.28
CA ALA A 467 -18.89 3.44 -15.71
C ALA A 467 -17.79 2.58 -16.33
N ASP A 468 -18.14 1.78 -17.35
CA ASP A 468 -17.23 0.82 -17.96
C ASP A 468 -16.05 1.46 -18.70
N ASN A 469 -16.20 2.70 -19.23
CA ASN A 469 -15.10 3.47 -19.80
C ASN A 469 -14.03 3.76 -18.74
N VAL A 470 -14.43 4.21 -17.55
CA VAL A 470 -13.54 4.50 -16.43
C VAL A 470 -12.92 3.20 -15.89
N LEU A 471 -13.72 2.14 -15.75
CA LEU A 471 -13.25 0.83 -15.29
C LEU A 471 -12.20 0.21 -16.23
N ARG A 472 -12.35 0.39 -17.56
CA ARG A 472 -11.32 -0.03 -18.53
C ARG A 472 -10.00 0.72 -18.29
N GLN A 473 -10.03 2.05 -18.09
CA GLN A 473 -8.84 2.83 -17.77
C GLN A 473 -8.21 2.41 -16.43
N MET A 474 -9.04 2.05 -15.45
CA MET A 474 -8.60 1.52 -14.15
C MET A 474 -8.07 0.08 -14.22
N ARG A 475 -8.24 -0.62 -15.33
CA ARG A 475 -8.00 -2.07 -15.47
C ARG A 475 -8.78 -2.89 -14.44
N LYS A 476 -10.05 -2.53 -14.25
CA LYS A 476 -11.00 -3.20 -13.37
C LYS A 476 -12.06 -3.94 -14.19
N PRO A 477 -12.68 -4.99 -13.62
CA PRO A 477 -13.77 -5.69 -14.29
C PRO A 477 -14.99 -4.78 -14.48
N PRO A 478 -15.87 -5.06 -15.48
CA PRO A 478 -17.12 -4.34 -15.68
C PRO A 478 -17.98 -4.33 -14.41
N PHE A 479 -18.70 -3.23 -14.16
CA PHE A 479 -19.52 -3.08 -12.96
C PHE A 479 -20.61 -4.15 -12.80
N GLN A 480 -21.05 -4.76 -13.89
CA GLN A 480 -21.99 -5.87 -13.84
C GLN A 480 -21.48 -7.04 -13.00
N GLN A 481 -20.17 -7.33 -13.01
CA GLN A 481 -19.61 -8.38 -12.16
C GLN A 481 -19.72 -8.04 -10.66
N PHE A 482 -19.61 -6.77 -10.29
CA PHE A 482 -19.87 -6.37 -8.92
C PHE A 482 -21.35 -6.59 -8.53
N ARG A 483 -22.30 -6.26 -9.42
CA ARG A 483 -23.73 -6.56 -9.20
C ARG A 483 -24.00 -8.06 -9.03
N ASP A 484 -23.33 -8.87 -9.84
CA ASP A 484 -23.44 -10.34 -9.76
C ASP A 484 -22.87 -10.88 -8.45
N PHE A 485 -21.71 -10.35 -8.03
CA PHE A 485 -21.13 -10.70 -6.75
C PHE A 485 -22.01 -10.26 -5.57
N LYS A 486 -22.57 -9.04 -5.62
CA LYS A 486 -23.49 -8.57 -4.60
C LYS A 486 -24.72 -9.49 -4.46
N ARG A 487 -25.33 -9.89 -5.58
CA ARG A 487 -26.45 -10.86 -5.55
C ARG A 487 -26.06 -12.19 -4.93
N LEU A 488 -24.86 -12.69 -5.29
CA LEU A 488 -24.31 -13.92 -4.70
C LEU A 488 -24.07 -13.77 -3.19
N PHE A 489 -23.48 -12.67 -2.77
CA PHE A 489 -23.25 -12.35 -1.37
C PHE A 489 -24.55 -12.27 -0.57
N ASP A 490 -25.53 -11.50 -1.06
CA ASP A 490 -26.83 -11.32 -0.39
C ASP A 490 -27.57 -12.66 -0.26
N ARG A 491 -27.52 -13.52 -1.29
CA ARG A 491 -28.12 -14.84 -1.27
C ARG A 491 -27.50 -15.73 -0.18
N ILE A 492 -26.15 -15.85 -0.17
CA ILE A 492 -25.46 -16.68 0.83
C ILE A 492 -25.67 -16.12 2.24
N ASN A 493 -25.61 -14.78 2.39
CA ASN A 493 -25.87 -14.10 3.65
C ASN A 493 -27.26 -14.44 4.20
N GLY A 494 -28.27 -14.43 3.34
CA GLY A 494 -29.65 -14.83 3.69
C GLY A 494 -29.78 -16.32 4.00
N GLU A 495 -29.18 -17.21 3.18
CA GLU A 495 -29.21 -18.67 3.43
C GLU A 495 -28.55 -19.04 4.77
N CYS A 496 -27.53 -18.31 5.21
CA CYS A 496 -26.83 -18.53 6.47
C CYS A 496 -27.43 -17.75 7.65
N GLY A 497 -28.51 -16.99 7.45
CA GLY A 497 -29.15 -16.18 8.51
C GLY A 497 -28.24 -15.05 9.01
N LEU A 498 -27.31 -14.53 8.17
CA LEU A 498 -26.36 -13.49 8.51
C LEU A 498 -26.90 -12.10 8.15
N HIS A 499 -26.36 -11.06 8.80
CA HIS A 499 -26.70 -9.65 8.55
C HIS A 499 -25.46 -8.82 8.19
N GLN A 500 -24.60 -9.39 7.36
CA GLN A 500 -23.36 -8.74 6.94
C GLN A 500 -23.62 -7.77 5.79
N GLN A 501 -22.69 -6.82 5.61
CA GLN A 501 -22.79 -5.76 4.62
C GLN A 501 -21.55 -5.74 3.70
N ILE A 502 -21.76 -5.43 2.44
CA ILE A 502 -20.67 -5.04 1.53
C ILE A 502 -20.40 -3.55 1.73
N ILE A 503 -19.13 -3.21 1.88
CA ILE A 503 -18.65 -1.82 1.90
C ILE A 503 -17.87 -1.57 0.61
N PRO A 504 -18.50 -0.93 -0.40
CA PRO A 504 -17.85 -0.66 -1.67
C PRO A 504 -16.89 0.53 -1.57
N TYR A 505 -15.73 0.41 -2.22
CA TYR A 505 -14.78 1.49 -2.43
C TYR A 505 -14.99 2.11 -3.81
N PHE A 506 -15.00 3.45 -3.87
CA PHE A 506 -15.11 4.20 -5.11
C PHE A 506 -14.08 5.31 -5.19
N ILE A 507 -13.61 5.58 -6.43
CA ILE A 507 -12.62 6.60 -6.75
C ILE A 507 -13.21 7.57 -7.75
N SER A 508 -13.14 8.88 -7.45
CA SER A 508 -13.43 9.96 -8.39
C SER A 508 -12.16 10.53 -9.00
N SER A 509 -12.30 11.32 -10.04
CA SER A 509 -11.20 12.07 -10.67
C SER A 509 -10.05 11.20 -11.22
N HIS A 510 -10.32 9.92 -11.48
CA HIS A 510 -9.39 9.05 -12.19
C HIS A 510 -9.28 9.49 -13.66
N PRO A 511 -8.13 9.32 -14.34
CA PRO A 511 -8.07 9.52 -15.79
C PRO A 511 -9.19 8.80 -16.54
N GLY A 512 -9.81 9.49 -17.50
CA GLY A 512 -10.98 9.00 -18.23
C GLY A 512 -12.31 9.15 -17.52
N CYS A 513 -12.35 9.68 -16.28
CA CYS A 513 -13.58 9.93 -15.54
C CYS A 513 -14.10 11.35 -15.79
N HIS A 514 -15.26 11.47 -16.41
CA HIS A 514 -15.98 12.72 -16.61
C HIS A 514 -17.02 12.96 -15.51
N GLU A 515 -17.57 14.15 -15.42
CA GLU A 515 -18.57 14.48 -14.41
C GLU A 515 -19.87 13.68 -14.61
N GLU A 516 -20.23 13.37 -15.87
CA GLU A 516 -21.37 12.54 -16.23
C GLU A 516 -21.24 11.11 -15.66
N ASP A 517 -20.03 10.53 -15.69
CA ASP A 517 -19.77 9.20 -15.12
C ASP A 517 -20.04 9.18 -13.62
N MET A 518 -19.70 10.27 -12.93
CA MET A 518 -19.97 10.43 -11.50
C MET A 518 -21.45 10.65 -11.19
N ALA A 519 -22.17 11.33 -12.08
CA ALA A 519 -23.60 11.51 -11.97
C ALA A 519 -24.35 10.16 -12.10
N GLU A 520 -23.91 9.32 -13.02
CA GLU A 520 -24.41 7.93 -13.15
C GLU A 520 -24.07 7.08 -11.92
N LEU A 521 -22.86 7.25 -11.35
CA LEU A 521 -22.47 6.58 -10.11
C LEU A 521 -23.43 6.93 -8.98
N ALA A 522 -23.82 8.21 -8.84
CA ALA A 522 -24.77 8.61 -7.81
C ALA A 522 -26.12 7.90 -7.95
N VAL A 523 -26.66 7.79 -9.15
CA VAL A 523 -27.92 7.10 -9.41
C VAL A 523 -27.80 5.61 -9.10
N ILE A 524 -26.74 4.94 -9.58
CA ILE A 524 -26.52 3.51 -9.38
C ILE A 524 -26.32 3.17 -7.89
N THR A 525 -25.59 4.02 -7.16
CA THR A 525 -25.38 3.80 -5.72
C THR A 525 -26.67 4.02 -4.93
N LYS A 526 -27.53 4.95 -5.36
CA LYS A 526 -28.88 5.07 -4.81
C LYS A 526 -29.72 3.81 -5.05
N ASP A 527 -29.76 3.32 -6.29
CA ASP A 527 -30.54 2.14 -6.65
C ASP A 527 -30.09 0.87 -5.89
N LEU A 528 -28.81 0.81 -5.51
CA LEU A 528 -28.23 -0.27 -4.71
C LEU A 528 -28.31 -0.01 -3.18
N ASP A 529 -28.93 1.10 -2.76
CA ASP A 529 -29.06 1.53 -1.36
C ASP A 529 -27.71 1.66 -0.64
N PHE A 530 -26.69 2.22 -1.35
CA PHE A 530 -25.40 2.53 -0.78
C PHE A 530 -25.26 3.99 -0.36
N HIS A 531 -25.15 4.24 0.94
CA HIS A 531 -24.61 5.50 1.46
C HIS A 531 -23.10 5.35 1.60
N LEU A 532 -22.37 5.96 0.68
CA LEU A 532 -20.93 5.72 0.53
C LEU A 532 -20.13 6.28 1.71
N GLU A 533 -19.33 5.41 2.34
CA GLU A 533 -18.41 5.75 3.43
C GLU A 533 -16.94 5.77 2.96
N GLN A 534 -16.60 4.88 2.04
CA GLN A 534 -15.23 4.69 1.54
C GLN A 534 -15.10 5.25 0.14
N VAL A 535 -14.81 6.55 0.07
CA VAL A 535 -14.63 7.30 -1.17
C VAL A 535 -13.30 8.04 -1.18
N GLN A 536 -12.64 8.02 -2.32
CA GLN A 536 -11.36 8.70 -2.51
C GLN A 536 -11.35 9.46 -3.83
N ASP A 537 -10.68 10.60 -3.85
CA ASP A 537 -10.27 11.22 -5.11
C ASP A 537 -8.96 10.54 -5.55
N PHE A 538 -8.80 10.34 -6.84
CA PHE A 538 -7.55 9.80 -7.38
C PHE A 538 -6.36 10.64 -6.94
N THR A 539 -5.35 9.98 -6.37
CA THR A 539 -4.08 10.60 -6.00
C THR A 539 -3.01 10.09 -6.94
N PRO A 540 -2.50 10.95 -7.83
CA PRO A 540 -1.38 10.55 -8.68
C PRO A 540 -0.19 10.08 -7.83
N THR A 541 0.20 8.83 -8.00
CA THR A 541 1.31 8.21 -7.31
C THR A 541 2.35 7.78 -8.35
N PRO A 542 3.62 8.13 -8.20
CA PRO A 542 4.65 7.77 -9.18
C PRO A 542 4.65 6.27 -9.52
N MET A 543 5.08 5.90 -10.71
CA MET A 543 5.14 4.53 -11.22
C MET A 543 3.77 3.83 -11.33
N THR A 544 2.72 4.57 -11.63
CA THR A 544 1.42 4.01 -12.00
C THR A 544 0.99 4.56 -13.35
N ILE A 545 0.41 3.69 -14.20
CA ILE A 545 -0.06 4.09 -15.53
C ILE A 545 -1.13 5.21 -15.45
N SER A 546 -1.96 5.19 -14.39
CA SER A 546 -2.94 6.26 -14.16
C SER A 546 -2.29 7.60 -13.88
N THR A 547 -1.14 7.62 -13.20
CA THR A 547 -0.40 8.87 -12.95
C THR A 547 0.18 9.43 -14.25
N GLU A 548 0.72 8.56 -15.09
CA GLU A 548 1.26 8.97 -16.39
C GLU A 548 0.15 9.49 -17.31
N ALA A 549 -0.97 8.79 -17.42
CA ALA A 549 -2.13 9.28 -18.16
C ALA A 549 -2.67 10.60 -17.59
N TRP A 550 -2.68 10.77 -16.26
CA TRP A 550 -3.11 12.01 -15.59
C TRP A 550 -2.18 13.17 -15.92
N TYR A 551 -0.86 12.96 -15.86
CA TYR A 551 0.13 13.99 -16.12
C TYR A 551 0.25 14.32 -17.59
N THR A 552 0.49 13.31 -18.43
CA THR A 552 0.78 13.49 -19.85
C THR A 552 -0.47 13.87 -20.64
N GLY A 553 -1.64 13.36 -20.23
CA GLY A 553 -2.89 13.46 -20.99
C GLY A 553 -2.99 12.41 -22.11
N TYR A 554 -2.15 11.39 -22.11
CA TYR A 554 -2.13 10.31 -23.09
C TYR A 554 -2.16 8.94 -22.41
N ASP A 555 -2.81 7.98 -23.02
CA ASP A 555 -2.67 6.57 -22.65
C ASP A 555 -1.26 6.09 -23.08
N PRO A 556 -0.43 5.55 -22.16
CA PRO A 556 0.94 5.14 -22.48
C PRO A 556 1.07 4.03 -23.54
N TYR A 557 0.02 3.25 -23.78
CA TYR A 557 0.05 2.16 -24.75
C TYR A 557 -0.46 2.54 -26.14
N THR A 558 -1.48 3.39 -26.21
CA THR A 558 -2.11 3.79 -27.46
C THR A 558 -1.72 5.19 -27.92
N LEU A 559 -1.20 6.02 -27.00
CA LEU A 559 -0.92 7.45 -27.18
C LEU A 559 -2.17 8.27 -27.59
N GLU A 560 -3.36 7.73 -27.32
CA GLU A 560 -4.61 8.44 -27.48
C GLU A 560 -4.81 9.44 -26.31
N PRO A 561 -5.45 10.58 -26.57
CA PRO A 561 -5.74 11.54 -25.51
C PRO A 561 -6.64 10.98 -24.42
N VAL A 562 -6.32 11.25 -23.16
CA VAL A 562 -7.11 10.86 -21.99
C VAL A 562 -7.43 12.09 -21.15
N PHE A 563 -8.72 12.34 -20.94
CA PHE A 563 -9.19 13.40 -20.05
C PHE A 563 -8.79 13.12 -18.61
N SER A 564 -8.45 14.16 -17.86
CA SER A 564 -8.22 14.09 -16.41
C SER A 564 -8.65 15.36 -15.72
N ALA A 565 -9.42 15.26 -14.64
CA ALA A 565 -9.79 16.39 -13.79
C ALA A 565 -8.54 16.87 -13.03
N LYS A 566 -7.99 18.02 -13.43
CA LYS A 566 -6.73 18.57 -12.89
C LYS A 566 -6.95 19.66 -11.87
N THR A 567 -7.95 20.51 -12.09
CA THR A 567 -8.26 21.60 -11.18
C THR A 567 -8.99 21.14 -9.93
N GLN A 568 -8.84 21.88 -8.85
CA GLN A 568 -9.57 21.60 -7.61
C GLN A 568 -11.08 21.67 -7.82
N GLU A 569 -11.54 22.59 -8.66
CA GLU A 569 -12.95 22.76 -8.97
C GLU A 569 -13.53 21.53 -9.68
N GLU A 570 -12.85 21.02 -10.72
CA GLU A 570 -13.25 19.79 -11.43
C GLU A 570 -13.32 18.59 -10.48
N LYS A 571 -12.32 18.43 -9.60
CA LYS A 571 -12.30 17.35 -8.61
C LYS A 571 -13.45 17.45 -7.61
N LEU A 572 -13.75 18.66 -7.12
CA LEU A 572 -14.85 18.88 -6.19
C LEU A 572 -16.21 18.66 -6.86
N ARG A 573 -16.38 19.08 -8.14
CA ARG A 573 -17.59 18.79 -8.93
C ARG A 573 -17.81 17.29 -9.08
N GLN A 574 -16.77 16.51 -9.35
CA GLN A 574 -16.90 15.05 -9.39
C GLN A 574 -17.20 14.45 -8.02
N ARG A 575 -16.50 14.90 -6.97
CA ARG A 575 -16.62 14.36 -5.62
C ARG A 575 -18.01 14.55 -5.02
N GLN A 576 -18.75 15.64 -5.33
CA GLN A 576 -20.05 15.93 -4.74
C GLN A 576 -21.06 14.79 -4.96
N TYR A 577 -20.98 14.07 -6.08
CA TYR A 577 -21.90 12.98 -6.43
C TYR A 577 -21.82 11.78 -5.50
N PHE A 578 -20.74 11.57 -4.80
CA PHE A 578 -20.65 10.55 -3.75
C PHE A 578 -21.63 10.80 -2.60
N PHE A 579 -21.99 12.06 -2.38
CA PHE A 579 -22.80 12.50 -1.25
C PHE A 579 -24.21 12.95 -1.66
N TRP A 580 -24.73 12.36 -2.75
CA TRP A 580 -26.07 12.67 -3.29
C TRP A 580 -27.19 12.61 -2.24
N TYR A 581 -27.04 11.78 -1.21
CA TYR A 581 -27.99 11.57 -0.11
C TYR A 581 -27.97 12.69 0.94
N LYS A 582 -26.95 13.57 0.92
CA LYS A 582 -26.84 14.69 1.86
C LYS A 582 -27.66 15.89 1.36
N PRO A 583 -28.58 16.43 2.18
CA PRO A 583 -29.43 17.54 1.77
C PRO A 583 -28.64 18.79 1.32
N GLU A 584 -27.53 19.06 1.97
CA GLU A 584 -26.65 20.19 1.64
C GLU A 584 -26.02 20.11 0.25
N MET A 585 -25.81 18.91 -0.29
CA MET A 585 -25.21 18.69 -1.61
C MET A 585 -26.25 18.78 -2.75
N ARG A 586 -27.53 18.62 -2.45
CA ARG A 586 -28.58 18.50 -3.46
C ARG A 586 -28.61 19.69 -4.43
N ARG A 587 -28.56 20.92 -3.92
CA ARG A 587 -28.65 22.13 -4.74
C ARG A 587 -27.49 22.25 -5.75
N ASP A 588 -26.29 21.90 -5.31
CA ASP A 588 -25.09 21.98 -6.16
C ASP A 588 -25.09 20.88 -7.21
N ILE A 589 -25.48 19.64 -6.83
CA ILE A 589 -25.64 18.55 -7.79
C ILE A 589 -26.74 18.85 -8.81
N GLU A 590 -27.91 19.40 -8.43
CA GLU A 590 -28.96 19.77 -9.36
C GLU A 590 -28.49 20.86 -10.35
N ARG A 591 -27.68 21.82 -9.88
CA ARG A 591 -27.08 22.84 -10.74
C ARG A 591 -26.11 22.22 -11.75
N SER A 592 -25.23 21.37 -11.30
CA SER A 592 -24.30 20.66 -12.17
C SER A 592 -25.02 19.78 -13.20
N LEU A 593 -26.04 19.00 -12.79
CA LEU A 593 -26.81 18.14 -13.70
C LEU A 593 -27.56 18.95 -14.78
N ARG A 594 -28.08 20.13 -14.44
CA ARG A 594 -28.73 21.04 -15.45
C ARG A 594 -27.69 21.60 -16.41
N ALA A 595 -26.50 21.98 -15.92
CA ALA A 595 -25.42 22.47 -16.78
C ALA A 595 -24.91 21.38 -17.75
N LEU A 596 -24.91 20.11 -17.34
CA LEU A 596 -24.59 18.96 -18.17
C LEU A 596 -25.71 18.52 -19.11
N GLY A 597 -26.89 19.13 -19.04
CA GLY A 597 -28.06 18.69 -19.80
C GLY A 597 -28.68 17.38 -19.30
N ARG A 598 -28.27 16.91 -18.10
CA ARG A 598 -28.71 15.64 -17.52
C ARG A 598 -29.82 15.82 -16.48
N GLY A 599 -30.82 16.63 -16.81
CA GLY A 599 -32.03 16.81 -15.98
C GLY A 599 -32.80 15.52 -15.69
N ASP A 600 -32.66 14.50 -16.56
CA ASP A 600 -33.21 13.16 -16.38
C ASP A 600 -32.70 12.47 -15.07
N LEU A 601 -31.45 12.74 -14.68
CA LEU A 601 -30.88 12.18 -13.47
C LEU A 601 -31.37 12.84 -12.20
N ILE A 602 -31.82 14.10 -12.26
CA ILE A 602 -32.44 14.78 -11.11
C ILE A 602 -33.69 14.01 -10.65
N ALA A 603 -34.55 13.63 -11.61
CA ALA A 603 -35.73 12.85 -11.33
C ALA A 603 -35.40 11.48 -10.74
N LYS A 604 -34.37 10.82 -11.28
CA LYS A 604 -33.89 9.51 -10.76
C LYS A 604 -33.34 9.62 -9.34
N LEU A 605 -32.64 10.70 -9.00
CA LEU A 605 -32.07 10.90 -7.66
C LEU A 605 -33.11 11.27 -6.61
N TRP A 606 -34.11 12.13 -6.93
CA TRP A 606 -34.98 12.69 -5.89
C TRP A 606 -36.49 12.62 -6.14
N ASN A 607 -36.97 12.35 -7.38
CA ASN A 607 -38.41 12.40 -7.69
C ASN A 607 -39.08 11.01 -7.70
N ASN A 608 -38.36 9.89 -7.54
CA ASN A 608 -38.96 8.57 -7.43
C ASN A 608 -39.48 8.35 -6.00
N THR A 609 -40.75 8.71 -5.77
CA THR A 609 -41.55 8.39 -4.59
C THR A 609 -41.92 6.90 -4.58
N GLN A 610 -40.96 6.03 -4.31
CA GLN A 610 -41.22 4.76 -3.64
C GLN A 610 -40.41 4.77 -2.34
N GLN A 611 -41.02 5.38 -1.32
CA GLN A 611 -40.57 5.23 0.07
C GLN A 611 -40.72 3.75 0.47
N ARG A 612 -39.60 3.02 0.45
CA ARG A 612 -39.50 1.85 1.34
C ARG A 612 -39.25 2.38 2.76
N PRO A 613 -39.93 1.86 3.78
CA PRO A 613 -39.77 2.35 5.14
C PRO A 613 -38.33 2.10 5.59
N THR A 614 -37.62 3.19 5.86
CA THR A 614 -36.34 3.17 6.59
C THR A 614 -36.58 2.55 7.94
N LEU A 615 -36.01 1.38 8.20
CA LEU A 615 -35.89 0.82 9.54
C LEU A 615 -35.01 1.78 10.36
N ASP A 616 -35.71 2.56 11.20
CA ASP A 616 -35.16 3.57 12.08
C ASP A 616 -34.29 2.88 13.17
N MET A 617 -32.97 2.82 12.93
CA MET A 617 -31.98 2.22 13.85
C MET A 617 -31.67 3.10 15.07
N THR A 618 -32.38 4.24 15.24
CA THR A 618 -32.19 5.13 16.40
C THR A 618 -32.94 4.67 17.67
N ARG A 619 -33.82 3.66 17.59
CA ARG A 619 -34.62 3.22 18.76
C ARG A 619 -33.94 2.25 19.72
N HIS A 620 -32.75 1.70 19.41
CA HIS A 620 -32.07 0.76 20.31
C HIS A 620 -31.11 1.37 21.33
N LYS A 621 -30.89 2.69 21.31
CA LYS A 621 -30.04 3.36 22.33
C LYS A 621 -30.81 3.91 23.52
N SER A 622 -32.16 3.91 23.52
CA SER A 622 -32.96 4.48 24.61
C SER A 622 -33.59 3.48 25.56
N GLN A 623 -33.46 2.17 25.32
CA GLN A 623 -34.04 1.14 26.22
C GLN A 623 -33.04 0.48 27.18
N GLN A 624 -31.75 0.68 27.05
CA GLN A 624 -30.74 0.22 28.02
C GLN A 624 -30.42 1.23 29.13
N ALA A 625 -30.95 2.46 29.07
CA ALA A 625 -30.70 3.50 30.06
C ALA A 625 -31.85 3.64 31.10
N LYS A 626 -32.93 2.83 31.05
CA LYS A 626 -34.06 2.96 31.97
C LYS A 626 -34.19 1.88 33.03
N ASN A 627 -33.25 0.96 33.19
CA ASN A 627 -33.29 -0.08 34.21
C ASN A 627 -32.13 -0.03 35.23
N LYS A 628 -31.65 1.14 35.58
CA LYS A 628 -30.85 1.33 36.79
C LYS A 628 -31.11 2.74 37.34
N ASN A 629 -32.18 2.87 38.10
CA ASN A 629 -32.30 3.79 39.23
C ASN A 629 -33.63 3.57 39.95
N GLY A 630 -33.58 2.74 40.90
CA GLY A 630 -34.54 2.69 41.98
C GLY A 630 -33.79 2.71 43.32
N ASN A 631 -34.13 3.69 44.14
CA ASN A 631 -33.73 3.95 45.51
C ASN A 631 -32.37 4.62 45.78
N ASN A 632 -32.35 5.92 46.11
CA ASN A 632 -32.49 6.41 47.48
C ASN A 632 -32.50 7.96 47.53
N ARG A 633 -33.47 8.48 48.25
CA ARG A 633 -33.54 9.88 48.72
C ARG A 633 -32.48 10.14 49.81
N THR A 634 -31.81 11.25 49.73
CA THR A 634 -31.72 12.19 50.86
C THR A 634 -31.16 13.54 50.38
N THR A 635 -31.79 14.57 50.86
CA THR A 635 -31.53 16.02 50.87
C THR A 635 -30.12 16.41 51.14
N ASP A 636 -29.55 17.41 50.43
CA ASP A 636 -29.16 18.67 51.09
C ASP A 636 -28.87 19.80 50.08
N ASN A 637 -29.31 21.00 50.45
CA ASN A 637 -29.07 22.31 49.85
C ASN A 637 -27.63 22.77 50.00
N ARG A 638 -27.06 23.46 48.99
CA ARG A 638 -26.32 24.69 49.16
C ARG A 638 -25.80 25.29 47.84
N GLU A 639 -26.24 26.47 47.64
CA GLU A 639 -25.73 27.71 47.02
C GLU A 639 -24.61 27.72 45.97
N ARG A 640 -24.92 28.42 44.84
CA ARG A 640 -23.99 28.99 43.85
C ARG A 640 -23.12 30.12 44.42
N PRO A 641 -21.98 30.39 43.80
CA PRO A 641 -21.77 31.78 43.34
C PRO A 641 -21.34 31.90 41.87
N LYS A 642 -21.73 33.07 41.34
CA LYS A 642 -21.53 33.59 39.98
C LYS A 642 -20.08 34.09 39.79
N GLY A 643 -19.62 33.98 38.51
CA GLY A 643 -18.89 35.07 37.89
C GLY A 643 -17.42 34.85 37.57
N GLN A 644 -17.09 34.77 36.31
CA GLN A 644 -16.13 35.74 35.74
C GLN A 644 -15.95 35.50 34.23
N LYS A 645 -16.21 36.56 33.49
CA LYS A 645 -15.94 36.76 32.04
C LYS A 645 -14.42 36.82 31.82
N ARG A 646 -13.90 36.13 30.77
CA ARG A 646 -12.60 36.47 30.19
C ARG A 646 -12.75 36.89 28.74
N ARG A 647 -12.13 38.04 28.44
CA ARG A 647 -12.03 38.73 27.16
C ARG A 647 -11.01 38.06 26.22
N PRO A 648 -11.05 38.33 24.91
CA PRO A 648 -10.19 37.76 23.92
C PRO A 648 -8.83 38.48 23.84
N TYR A 649 -7.79 37.71 23.52
CA TYR A 649 -6.47 38.24 23.19
C TYR A 649 -6.35 38.53 21.69
N ARG A 650 -5.83 39.70 21.41
CA ARG A 650 -5.59 40.29 20.08
C ARG A 650 -4.16 39.93 19.64
N ASN A 651 -4.03 39.67 18.33
CA ASN A 651 -2.75 39.56 17.60
C ASN A 651 -1.90 40.84 17.80
N ASP A 652 -0.59 40.64 17.87
CA ASP A 652 0.38 41.50 17.18
C ASP A 652 1.77 40.81 17.14
N ARG A 653 2.29 40.75 15.86
CA ARG A 653 3.65 40.51 15.34
C ARG A 653 4.05 39.08 15.02
#